data_a08dc2dd7a7fa9a7b5fbb0d791422bf6
#
_entry.id   a08dc2dd7a7fa9a7b5fbb0d791422bf6
#
_cell.length_a   1.000
_cell.length_b   1.000
_cell.length_c   1.000
_cell.angle_alpha   90.00
_cell.angle_beta   90.00
_cell.angle_gamma   90.00
#
_symmetry.space_group_name_H-M   'P 1'
#
loop_
_entity.id
_entity.type
_entity.pdbx_description
1 polymer ?
#
loop_
_entity_poly.entity_id
_entity_poly.type
_entity_poly.pdbx_seq_one_letter_code
_entity_poly.pdbx_strand_id
1 'polypeptide(L)'
;MLGVWVAAHPRRVVVAWGFAIALGAWGSHKLSDVSVGGAGGMEGSPSSIVANQLRSDFTNPFIDPLVVAVSAPGLDVDQDPFLGWVKHTADVLGALHVVRKASSYADAHDPHMRSTNGHVTMLLVGLSATDIEGQQRGVVVVRDALVPLRAALKTLDPRSVVAVTGGAASDYDVNALSAVGGDRAEKHALPLTLAILAVAFGTLVAAGLPFLMGLATTTVALGCAYLLAKMVPVSNLLGNVVTMVGLAIGIDYSLLMVTHYREHPPQETAAQTVADTIALAGQTIAWSGMTVIVGFLGLLFSPILETRCAGIGGALVVCISVLAALTLLPAVLVLLSSYLDRWPVIPKRWRSVNTNALWHRLGDFIVGHPLLTVLGSGAFVIALALPILYAHTGVTNERWFLPKTSESRIGADILASLRSDNAAIPIYAIVTSTDGRPILDPAHIPALVAYADKLQNDPRVAGVASPVTLRKGLGVSEYVALYQNIAQALREYPAVGELFLNRDQKAALFQITPANGLSVNNIELLTRDVAAVEPQGPYTLMIGGTPAEHNDFNDYMFRSLPRIFGFVIGATLLLLFAAFRSYLLPIKAVVTNLFAVAAGIGAVVAVFQFGWFNGLVGLEKPFTAIPLEVPMMVFCLSFGLSMDYELFLLFRIQREYSKDADNDRATVAGLAAVAPVITGAGLIMAVVFGAFIGADLPVLKMMGVGLCVSVLVDATIIRALVVPAIMVLAGRWNWYPGRRVAPSPAPIAPI
;
A
#
# COMPACT_ATOMS: atom_id res chain seq x y z
N MET A 1 28.63 25.88 -9.23
CA MET A 1 29.87 25.10 -8.90
C MET A 1 29.71 23.61 -9.25
N LEU A 2 28.68 22.89 -8.78
CA LEU A 2 28.51 21.47 -9.07
C LEU A 2 28.46 21.15 -10.58
N GLY A 3 27.67 21.90 -11.36
CA GLY A 3 27.53 21.69 -12.80
C GLY A 3 28.83 21.83 -13.57
N VAL A 4 29.65 22.84 -13.22
CA VAL A 4 30.97 23.07 -13.84
C VAL A 4 31.91 21.90 -13.51
N TRP A 5 31.90 21.43 -12.26
CA TRP A 5 32.74 20.32 -11.84
C TRP A 5 32.36 18.99 -12.53
N VAL A 6 31.05 18.69 -12.62
CA VAL A 6 30.56 17.51 -13.31
C VAL A 6 30.89 17.54 -14.80
N ALA A 7 30.69 18.69 -15.46
CA ALA A 7 31.01 18.86 -16.87
C ALA A 7 32.52 18.74 -17.14
N ALA A 8 33.37 19.12 -16.18
CA ALA A 8 34.85 19.01 -16.29
C ALA A 8 35.36 17.57 -16.04
N HIS A 9 34.59 16.72 -15.26
CA HIS A 9 35.06 15.39 -14.87
C HIS A 9 34.04 14.28 -15.19
N PRO A 10 33.44 14.19 -16.39
CA PRO A 10 32.32 13.32 -16.68
C PRO A 10 32.67 11.83 -16.49
N ARG A 11 33.87 11.40 -16.88
CA ARG A 11 34.32 10.01 -16.75
C ARG A 11 34.41 9.55 -15.28
N ARG A 12 34.88 10.42 -14.37
CA ARG A 12 34.97 10.11 -12.93
C ARG A 12 33.58 9.92 -12.33
N VAL A 13 32.62 10.78 -12.71
CA VAL A 13 31.24 10.69 -12.24
C VAL A 13 30.59 9.39 -12.73
N VAL A 14 30.75 9.03 -14.02
CA VAL A 14 30.19 7.79 -14.57
C VAL A 14 30.78 6.56 -13.91
N VAL A 15 32.11 6.53 -13.65
CA VAL A 15 32.77 5.41 -12.94
C VAL A 15 32.25 5.28 -11.50
N ALA A 16 32.10 6.38 -10.77
CA ALA A 16 31.56 6.37 -9.41
C ALA A 16 30.12 5.83 -9.36
N TRP A 17 29.26 6.26 -10.30
CA TRP A 17 27.91 5.73 -10.43
C TRP A 17 27.88 4.27 -10.90
N GLY A 18 28.78 3.87 -11.80
CA GLY A 18 28.94 2.47 -12.21
C GLY A 18 29.22 1.55 -11.02
N PHE A 19 30.08 1.99 -10.09
CA PHE A 19 30.35 1.28 -8.85
C PHE A 19 29.12 1.26 -7.93
N ALA A 20 28.43 2.39 -7.78
CA ALA A 20 27.19 2.46 -6.99
C ALA A 20 26.09 1.55 -7.53
N ILE A 21 25.93 1.48 -8.87
CA ILE A 21 24.97 0.59 -9.53
C ILE A 21 25.33 -0.89 -9.30
N ALA A 22 26.62 -1.24 -9.39
CA ALA A 22 27.09 -2.62 -9.15
C ALA A 22 26.82 -3.06 -7.70
N LEU A 23 27.12 -2.19 -6.73
CA LEU A 23 26.79 -2.42 -5.31
C LEU A 23 25.28 -2.48 -5.08
N GLY A 24 24.52 -1.60 -5.74
CA GLY A 24 23.07 -1.57 -5.69
C GLY A 24 22.45 -2.86 -6.21
N ALA A 25 22.92 -3.37 -7.34
CA ALA A 25 22.47 -4.63 -7.92
C ALA A 25 22.77 -5.83 -7.01
N TRP A 26 23.94 -5.83 -6.37
CA TRP A 26 24.27 -6.87 -5.39
C TRP A 26 23.34 -6.82 -4.16
N GLY A 27 23.05 -5.62 -3.64
CA GLY A 27 22.16 -5.43 -2.48
C GLY A 27 20.70 -5.73 -2.81
N SER A 28 20.21 -5.33 -4.00
CA SER A 28 18.82 -5.54 -4.40
C SER A 28 18.45 -7.03 -4.45
N HIS A 29 19.36 -7.90 -4.88
CA HIS A 29 19.15 -9.36 -4.87
C HIS A 29 18.99 -9.96 -3.47
N LYS A 30 19.49 -9.28 -2.45
CA LYS A 30 19.44 -9.75 -1.05
C LYS A 30 18.37 -9.06 -0.21
N LEU A 31 17.65 -8.11 -0.78
CA LEU A 31 16.65 -7.34 -0.03
C LEU A 31 15.51 -8.23 0.44
N SER A 32 15.05 -9.16 -0.40
CA SER A 32 13.98 -10.12 -0.05
C SER A 32 14.34 -11.04 1.12
N ASP A 33 15.65 -11.33 1.30
CA ASP A 33 16.11 -12.23 2.35
C ASP A 33 16.07 -11.59 3.76
N VAL A 34 16.02 -10.26 3.82
CA VAL A 34 16.06 -9.47 5.07
C VAL A 34 14.81 -8.63 5.30
N SER A 35 13.90 -8.60 4.34
CA SER A 35 12.64 -7.88 4.49
C SER A 35 11.58 -8.76 5.17
N VAL A 36 10.82 -8.15 6.07
CA VAL A 36 9.74 -8.83 6.77
C VAL A 36 8.48 -8.76 5.92
N GLY A 37 7.87 -9.92 5.70
CA GLY A 37 6.59 -10.00 5.03
C GLY A 37 5.45 -10.15 6.03
N GLY A 38 4.27 -9.68 5.63
CA GLY A 38 3.05 -9.68 6.43
C GLY A 38 2.71 -8.29 6.96
N ALA A 39 1.43 -8.03 7.14
CA ALA A 39 0.97 -6.86 7.86
C ALA A 39 1.50 -7.00 9.30
N GLY A 40 2.63 -6.40 9.57
CA GLY A 40 3.17 -6.32 10.93
C GLY A 40 2.09 -5.71 11.80
N GLY A 41 1.58 -6.48 12.78
CA GLY A 41 0.60 -5.97 13.73
C GLY A 41 1.07 -4.63 14.27
N MET A 42 0.15 -3.73 14.57
CA MET A 42 0.51 -2.43 15.13
C MET A 42 1.12 -2.64 16.51
N GLU A 43 2.47 -2.64 16.58
CA GLU A 43 3.18 -2.78 17.85
C GLU A 43 2.65 -1.76 18.86
N GLY A 44 2.22 -2.26 20.04
CA GLY A 44 1.68 -1.43 21.12
C GLY A 44 0.17 -1.13 21.02
N SER A 45 -0.54 -1.65 20.04
CA SER A 45 -2.02 -1.60 20.04
C SER A 45 -2.60 -2.56 21.10
N PRO A 46 -3.78 -2.28 21.65
CA PRO A 46 -4.45 -3.18 22.58
C PRO A 46 -4.57 -4.60 22.07
N SER A 47 -4.97 -4.78 20.80
CA SER A 47 -5.10 -6.10 20.16
C SER A 47 -3.75 -6.80 20.00
N SER A 48 -2.68 -6.08 19.67
CA SER A 48 -1.34 -6.67 19.57
C SER A 48 -0.78 -7.11 20.92
N ILE A 49 -1.10 -6.38 22.00
CA ILE A 49 -0.75 -6.79 23.38
C ILE A 49 -1.46 -8.11 23.70
N VAL A 50 -2.75 -8.23 23.37
CA VAL A 50 -3.51 -9.47 23.56
C VAL A 50 -2.94 -10.61 22.73
N ALA A 51 -2.64 -10.38 21.46
CA ALA A 51 -2.05 -11.39 20.57
C ALA A 51 -0.71 -11.90 21.13
N ASN A 52 0.14 -11.00 21.61
CA ASN A 52 1.41 -11.37 22.24
C ASN A 52 1.19 -12.15 23.55
N GLN A 53 0.26 -11.71 24.39
CA GLN A 53 -0.07 -12.40 25.64
C GLN A 53 -0.64 -13.80 25.37
N LEU A 54 -1.51 -13.95 24.37
CA LEU A 54 -2.05 -15.25 23.96
C LEU A 54 -0.93 -16.20 23.52
N ARG A 55 0.08 -15.69 22.79
CA ARG A 55 1.21 -16.49 22.30
C ARG A 55 2.22 -16.83 23.40
N SER A 56 2.48 -15.92 24.36
CA SER A 56 3.48 -16.12 25.42
C SER A 56 2.95 -16.85 26.65
N ASP A 57 1.74 -16.48 27.11
CA ASP A 57 1.24 -16.86 28.42
C ASP A 57 0.24 -18.03 28.37
N PHE A 58 -0.43 -18.22 27.24
CA PHE A 58 -1.37 -19.32 27.05
C PHE A 58 -0.73 -20.53 26.37
N THR A 59 -1.29 -21.70 26.63
CA THR A 59 -0.81 -22.96 26.03
C THR A 59 -1.69 -23.43 24.88
N ASN A 60 -2.74 -22.70 24.54
CA ASN A 60 -3.67 -23.05 23.49
C ASN A 60 -2.96 -23.15 22.11
N PRO A 61 -2.92 -24.33 21.50
CA PRO A 61 -2.29 -24.53 20.19
C PRO A 61 -3.08 -23.93 19.03
N PHE A 62 -4.37 -23.58 19.25
CA PHE A 62 -5.30 -23.15 18.22
C PHE A 62 -5.66 -21.66 18.28
N ILE A 63 -4.76 -20.82 18.80
CA ILE A 63 -4.98 -19.35 18.83
C ILE A 63 -4.97 -18.77 17.42
N ASP A 64 -3.96 -19.12 16.62
CA ASP A 64 -3.83 -18.73 15.21
C ASP A 64 -3.55 -19.99 14.37
N PRO A 65 -4.52 -20.94 14.22
CA PRO A 65 -4.27 -22.20 13.56
C PRO A 65 -4.16 -22.02 12.05
N LEU A 66 -3.33 -22.85 11.42
CA LEU A 66 -3.56 -23.16 10.02
C LEU A 66 -4.81 -24.01 9.91
N VAL A 67 -5.61 -23.75 8.90
CA VAL A 67 -6.81 -24.52 8.61
C VAL A 67 -6.61 -25.27 7.30
N VAL A 68 -6.66 -26.60 7.36
CA VAL A 68 -6.68 -27.44 6.16
C VAL A 68 -8.13 -27.67 5.78
N ALA A 69 -8.58 -26.96 4.76
CA ALA A 69 -9.93 -27.07 4.22
C ALA A 69 -10.00 -28.19 3.19
N VAL A 70 -10.96 -29.07 3.32
CA VAL A 70 -11.12 -30.25 2.48
C VAL A 70 -12.53 -30.31 1.91
N SER A 71 -12.64 -30.41 0.59
CA SER A 71 -13.89 -30.66 -0.13
C SER A 71 -13.80 -31.94 -0.94
N ALA A 72 -14.71 -32.87 -0.74
CA ALA A 72 -14.81 -34.12 -1.46
C ALA A 72 -16.28 -34.40 -1.83
N PRO A 73 -16.78 -33.82 -2.95
CA PRO A 73 -18.20 -33.88 -3.31
C PRO A 73 -18.77 -35.29 -3.52
N GLY A 74 -17.93 -36.29 -3.74
CA GLY A 74 -18.33 -37.70 -3.92
C GLY A 74 -18.29 -38.55 -2.66
N LEU A 75 -17.85 -37.97 -1.52
CA LEU A 75 -17.64 -38.69 -0.27
C LEU A 75 -18.40 -38.03 0.88
N ASP A 76 -18.63 -38.78 1.96
CA ASP A 76 -19.24 -38.30 3.20
C ASP A 76 -18.25 -38.48 4.35
N VAL A 77 -17.99 -37.39 5.09
CA VAL A 77 -17.00 -37.35 6.18
C VAL A 77 -17.41 -38.27 7.38
N ASP A 78 -18.65 -38.61 7.51
CA ASP A 78 -19.15 -39.55 8.55
C ASP A 78 -18.88 -41.02 8.20
N GLN A 79 -18.39 -41.29 6.99
CA GLN A 79 -18.20 -42.63 6.46
C GLN A 79 -16.78 -42.86 5.96
N ASP A 80 -16.30 -44.11 6.07
CA ASP A 80 -15.10 -44.52 5.37
C ASP A 80 -15.36 -44.62 3.85
N PRO A 81 -14.39 -44.30 2.99
CA PRO A 81 -12.97 -44.07 3.33
C PRO A 81 -12.62 -42.63 3.69
N PHE A 82 -13.53 -41.65 3.68
CA PHE A 82 -13.21 -40.26 3.89
C PHE A 82 -12.88 -39.96 5.36
N LEU A 83 -13.63 -40.49 6.31
CA LEU A 83 -13.32 -40.35 7.74
C LEU A 83 -11.92 -40.89 8.08
N GLY A 84 -11.57 -42.06 7.55
CA GLY A 84 -10.24 -42.64 7.71
C GLY A 84 -9.12 -41.76 7.12
N TRP A 85 -9.36 -41.17 5.96
CA TRP A 85 -8.41 -40.22 5.35
C TRP A 85 -8.25 -38.97 6.19
N VAL A 86 -9.30 -38.38 6.72
CA VAL A 86 -9.28 -37.20 7.60
C VAL A 86 -8.45 -37.47 8.85
N LYS A 87 -8.70 -38.63 9.51
CA LYS A 87 -7.95 -39.06 10.68
C LYS A 87 -6.48 -39.28 10.37
N HIS A 88 -6.16 -40.02 9.33
CA HIS A 88 -4.78 -40.25 8.90
C HIS A 88 -4.06 -38.94 8.58
N THR A 89 -4.74 -37.97 7.94
CA THR A 89 -4.17 -36.67 7.65
C THR A 89 -3.86 -35.90 8.94
N ALA A 90 -4.73 -35.92 9.93
CA ALA A 90 -4.48 -35.30 11.23
C ALA A 90 -3.27 -35.94 11.94
N ASP A 91 -3.15 -37.26 11.90
CA ASP A 91 -2.01 -38.00 12.50
C ASP A 91 -0.70 -37.63 11.82
N VAL A 92 -0.66 -37.60 10.47
CA VAL A 92 0.53 -37.21 9.69
C VAL A 92 0.95 -35.78 9.97
N LEU A 93 -0.01 -34.84 9.98
CA LEU A 93 0.29 -33.45 10.27
C LEU A 93 0.72 -33.23 11.73
N GLY A 94 0.07 -33.95 12.67
CA GLY A 94 0.45 -33.90 14.08
C GLY A 94 1.84 -34.43 14.40
N ALA A 95 2.40 -35.30 13.53
CA ALA A 95 3.76 -35.82 13.66
C ALA A 95 4.85 -34.88 13.13
N LEU A 96 4.50 -33.77 12.47
CA LEU A 96 5.46 -32.82 11.94
C LEU A 96 6.12 -32.00 13.08
N HIS A 97 7.42 -31.82 13.03
CA HIS A 97 8.18 -31.07 14.04
C HIS A 97 7.75 -29.59 14.17
N VAL A 98 7.16 -29.01 13.13
CA VAL A 98 6.63 -27.63 13.10
C VAL A 98 5.21 -27.53 13.67
N VAL A 99 4.55 -28.68 13.90
CA VAL A 99 3.16 -28.74 14.37
C VAL A 99 3.17 -29.11 15.85
N ARG A 100 2.46 -28.35 16.65
CA ARG A 100 2.26 -28.60 18.08
C ARG A 100 1.10 -29.57 18.32
N LYS A 101 0.01 -29.36 17.58
CA LYS A 101 -1.20 -30.20 17.66
C LYS A 101 -1.99 -30.08 16.37
N ALA A 102 -2.51 -31.17 15.89
CA ALA A 102 -3.52 -31.21 14.83
C ALA A 102 -4.82 -31.76 15.43
N SER A 103 -5.97 -31.25 14.99
CA SER A 103 -7.30 -31.71 15.39
C SER A 103 -8.20 -31.76 14.17
N SER A 104 -9.00 -32.82 14.08
CA SER A 104 -9.89 -33.04 12.96
C SER A 104 -11.32 -33.32 13.45
N TYR A 105 -12.29 -33.34 12.52
CA TYR A 105 -13.64 -33.78 12.79
C TYR A 105 -13.66 -35.22 13.34
N ALA A 106 -12.78 -36.08 12.84
CA ALA A 106 -12.66 -37.46 13.30
C ALA A 106 -12.29 -37.59 14.79
N ASP A 107 -11.55 -36.60 15.33
CA ASP A 107 -11.16 -36.60 16.73
C ASP A 107 -12.15 -35.88 17.63
N ALA A 108 -12.62 -34.71 17.19
CA ALA A 108 -13.46 -33.82 18.00
C ALA A 108 -14.97 -34.12 17.90
N HIS A 109 -15.41 -34.69 16.80
CA HIS A 109 -16.82 -34.85 16.42
C HIS A 109 -17.63 -33.55 16.54
N ASP A 110 -16.96 -32.40 16.33
CA ASP A 110 -17.56 -31.08 16.41
C ASP A 110 -18.35 -30.80 15.13
N PRO A 111 -19.67 -30.60 15.21
CA PRO A 111 -20.51 -30.30 14.05
C PRO A 111 -20.07 -29.05 13.28
N HIS A 112 -19.33 -28.13 13.90
CA HIS A 112 -18.80 -26.94 13.26
C HIS A 112 -17.60 -27.21 12.32
N MET A 113 -16.98 -28.38 12.44
CA MET A 113 -15.85 -28.78 11.58
C MET A 113 -16.32 -29.49 10.30
N ARG A 114 -17.62 -29.66 10.06
CA ARG A 114 -18.14 -30.27 8.84
C ARG A 114 -19.32 -29.49 8.25
N SER A 115 -19.55 -29.65 6.95
CA SER A 115 -20.75 -29.14 6.28
C SER A 115 -21.96 -30.02 6.57
N THR A 116 -23.16 -29.44 6.40
CA THR A 116 -24.43 -30.15 6.57
C THR A 116 -24.59 -31.41 5.71
N ASN A 117 -23.99 -31.38 4.50
CA ASN A 117 -24.06 -32.47 3.53
C ASN A 117 -22.90 -33.47 3.68
N GLY A 118 -22.00 -33.28 4.65
CA GLY A 118 -20.84 -34.16 4.88
C GLY A 118 -19.74 -34.10 3.83
N HIS A 119 -19.85 -33.26 2.80
CA HIS A 119 -18.87 -33.20 1.70
C HIS A 119 -17.68 -32.27 1.94
N VAL A 120 -17.76 -31.44 2.97
CA VAL A 120 -16.72 -30.48 3.33
C VAL A 120 -16.37 -30.64 4.81
N THR A 121 -15.06 -30.64 5.10
CA THR A 121 -14.54 -30.65 6.47
C THR A 121 -13.31 -29.81 6.60
N MET A 122 -12.87 -29.56 7.83
CA MET A 122 -11.62 -28.85 8.12
C MET A 122 -10.82 -29.56 9.20
N LEU A 123 -9.48 -29.35 9.13
CA LEU A 123 -8.56 -29.72 10.20
C LEU A 123 -7.91 -28.45 10.72
N LEU A 124 -7.76 -28.36 12.04
CA LEU A 124 -7.04 -27.28 12.71
C LEU A 124 -5.60 -27.76 13.00
N VAL A 125 -4.62 -26.97 12.57
CA VAL A 125 -3.21 -27.30 12.75
C VAL A 125 -2.54 -26.15 13.48
N GLY A 126 -2.26 -26.35 14.77
CA GLY A 126 -1.54 -25.43 15.62
C GLY A 126 -0.03 -25.51 15.38
N LEU A 127 0.59 -24.43 15.00
CA LEU A 127 2.03 -24.37 14.77
C LEU A 127 2.81 -24.28 16.11
N SER A 128 4.04 -24.79 16.10
CA SER A 128 4.95 -24.70 17.26
C SER A 128 5.62 -23.32 17.35
N ALA A 129 5.82 -22.66 16.20
CA ALA A 129 6.45 -21.35 16.12
C ALA A 129 5.45 -20.23 16.49
N THR A 130 5.93 -19.27 17.26
CA THR A 130 5.17 -18.08 17.68
C THR A 130 5.57 -16.82 16.92
N ASP A 131 6.71 -16.84 16.26
CA ASP A 131 7.21 -15.77 15.41
C ASP A 131 6.69 -15.90 13.96
N ILE A 132 6.55 -14.78 13.27
CA ILE A 132 6.00 -14.72 11.91
C ILE A 132 6.82 -15.57 10.94
N GLU A 133 8.14 -15.51 11.00
CA GLU A 133 9.02 -16.27 10.10
C GLU A 133 8.90 -17.77 10.29
N GLY A 134 8.84 -18.22 11.54
CA GLY A 134 8.62 -19.62 11.88
C GLY A 134 7.24 -20.13 11.45
N GLN A 135 6.21 -19.31 11.60
CA GLN A 135 4.86 -19.62 11.11
C GLN A 135 4.84 -19.76 9.58
N GLN A 136 5.46 -18.85 8.84
CA GLN A 136 5.56 -18.95 7.37
C GLN A 136 6.32 -20.20 6.92
N ARG A 137 7.43 -20.55 7.59
CA ARG A 137 8.11 -21.83 7.34
C ARG A 137 7.21 -23.02 7.63
N GLY A 138 6.40 -22.94 8.69
CA GLY A 138 5.41 -23.96 9.04
C GLY A 138 4.39 -24.18 7.93
N VAL A 139 3.89 -23.10 7.30
CA VAL A 139 2.96 -23.19 6.16
C VAL A 139 3.57 -24.03 5.02
N VAL A 140 4.82 -23.77 4.65
CA VAL A 140 5.51 -24.52 3.58
C VAL A 140 5.60 -26.00 3.93
N VAL A 141 6.07 -26.34 5.14
CA VAL A 141 6.20 -27.73 5.58
C VAL A 141 4.85 -28.46 5.60
N VAL A 142 3.77 -27.79 6.05
CA VAL A 142 2.42 -28.38 6.06
C VAL A 142 1.91 -28.59 4.64
N ARG A 143 2.11 -27.61 3.73
CA ARG A 143 1.74 -27.73 2.32
C ARG A 143 2.45 -28.88 1.61
N ASP A 144 3.74 -29.03 1.87
CA ASP A 144 4.55 -30.12 1.30
C ASP A 144 4.11 -31.48 1.81
N ALA A 145 3.83 -31.62 3.11
CA ALA A 145 3.32 -32.84 3.71
C ALA A 145 1.94 -33.25 3.16
N LEU A 146 1.14 -32.29 2.71
CA LEU A 146 -0.17 -32.55 2.09
C LEU A 146 -0.08 -33.05 0.65
N VAL A 147 1.06 -32.92 -0.06
CA VAL A 147 1.17 -33.33 -1.46
C VAL A 147 0.78 -34.82 -1.68
N PRO A 148 1.35 -35.81 -0.96
CA PRO A 148 0.95 -37.21 -1.13
C PRO A 148 -0.50 -37.47 -0.64
N LEU A 149 -0.97 -36.77 0.40
CA LEU A 149 -2.32 -36.93 0.93
C LEU A 149 -3.38 -36.40 -0.05
N ARG A 150 -3.09 -35.29 -0.73
CA ARG A 150 -3.94 -34.78 -1.83
C ARG A 150 -4.04 -35.79 -2.97
N ALA A 151 -2.95 -36.42 -3.36
CA ALA A 151 -2.94 -37.44 -4.40
C ALA A 151 -3.77 -38.65 -3.97
N ALA A 152 -3.66 -39.11 -2.73
CA ALA A 152 -4.47 -40.24 -2.18
C ALA A 152 -5.97 -39.90 -2.19
N LEU A 153 -6.37 -38.69 -1.76
CA LEU A 153 -7.79 -38.30 -1.77
C LEU A 153 -8.35 -38.20 -3.19
N LYS A 154 -7.56 -37.72 -4.16
CA LYS A 154 -7.95 -37.67 -5.56
C LYS A 154 -8.18 -39.04 -6.19
N THR A 155 -7.57 -40.11 -5.67
CA THR A 155 -7.88 -41.49 -6.12
C THR A 155 -9.26 -41.96 -5.63
N LEU A 156 -9.71 -41.42 -4.48
CA LEU A 156 -11.02 -41.72 -3.90
C LEU A 156 -12.13 -40.85 -4.53
N ASP A 157 -11.87 -39.54 -4.69
CA ASP A 157 -12.74 -38.63 -5.41
C ASP A 157 -11.89 -37.65 -6.28
N PRO A 158 -11.90 -37.80 -7.62
CA PRO A 158 -11.17 -36.95 -8.53
C PRO A 158 -11.53 -35.46 -8.44
N ARG A 159 -12.70 -35.11 -7.89
CA ARG A 159 -13.17 -33.73 -7.70
C ARG A 159 -12.73 -33.12 -6.37
N SER A 160 -12.06 -33.93 -5.54
CA SER A 160 -11.62 -33.45 -4.21
C SER A 160 -10.60 -32.32 -4.31
N VAL A 161 -10.70 -31.38 -3.38
CA VAL A 161 -9.79 -30.24 -3.23
C VAL A 161 -9.37 -30.15 -1.77
N VAL A 162 -8.05 -30.02 -1.54
CA VAL A 162 -7.46 -29.80 -0.21
C VAL A 162 -6.60 -28.57 -0.28
N ALA A 163 -6.85 -27.59 0.56
CA ALA A 163 -6.14 -26.32 0.57
C ALA A 163 -5.86 -25.85 2.00
N VAL A 164 -4.68 -25.24 2.18
CA VAL A 164 -4.26 -24.66 3.47
C VAL A 164 -4.59 -23.19 3.48
N THR A 165 -5.30 -22.73 4.52
CA THR A 165 -5.70 -21.34 4.76
C THR A 165 -5.50 -20.97 6.23
N GLY A 166 -5.96 -19.81 6.65
CA GLY A 166 -5.71 -19.21 7.96
C GLY A 166 -4.76 -18.02 7.87
N GLY A 167 -4.60 -17.26 8.95
CA GLY A 167 -3.82 -16.01 8.96
C GLY A 167 -2.41 -16.19 8.39
N ALA A 168 -1.61 -17.07 8.97
CA ALA A 168 -0.22 -17.31 8.53
C ALA A 168 -0.10 -17.79 7.07
N ALA A 169 -1.08 -18.57 6.57
CA ALA A 169 -1.09 -19.03 5.18
C ALA A 169 -1.47 -17.90 4.22
N SER A 170 -2.41 -17.04 4.61
CA SER A 170 -2.79 -15.85 3.85
C SER A 170 -1.62 -14.86 3.76
N ASP A 171 -0.93 -14.60 4.87
CA ASP A 171 0.25 -13.73 4.91
C ASP A 171 1.37 -14.26 4.02
N TYR A 172 1.62 -15.58 4.05
CA TYR A 172 2.59 -16.22 3.17
C TYR A 172 2.25 -16.00 1.68
N ASP A 173 0.97 -16.21 1.30
CA ASP A 173 0.52 -16.02 -0.08
C ASP A 173 0.58 -14.54 -0.51
N VAL A 174 0.20 -13.60 0.37
CA VAL A 174 0.33 -12.15 0.11
C VAL A 174 1.78 -11.78 -0.15
N ASN A 175 2.72 -12.28 0.66
CA ASN A 175 4.15 -12.02 0.50
C ASN A 175 4.70 -12.57 -0.81
N ALA A 176 4.37 -13.83 -1.13
CA ALA A 176 4.78 -14.46 -2.38
C ALA A 176 4.23 -13.70 -3.61
N LEU A 177 2.96 -13.27 -3.56
CA LEU A 177 2.33 -12.49 -4.63
C LEU A 177 2.87 -11.07 -4.72
N SER A 178 3.22 -10.44 -3.59
CA SER A 178 3.85 -9.11 -3.59
C SER A 178 5.18 -9.12 -4.33
N ALA A 179 6.01 -10.14 -4.09
CA ALA A 179 7.29 -10.28 -4.76
C ALA A 179 7.15 -10.50 -6.27
N VAL A 180 6.20 -11.35 -6.69
CA VAL A 180 5.97 -11.66 -8.11
C VAL A 180 5.20 -10.56 -8.83
N GLY A 181 4.26 -9.90 -8.14
CA GLY A 181 3.39 -8.87 -8.73
C GLY A 181 4.15 -7.63 -9.18
N GLY A 182 5.18 -7.21 -8.42
CA GLY A 182 6.09 -6.14 -8.81
C GLY A 182 6.82 -6.45 -10.11
N ASP A 183 7.40 -7.65 -10.22
CA ASP A 183 8.14 -8.10 -11.40
C ASP A 183 7.28 -8.14 -12.68
N ARG A 184 6.02 -8.58 -12.57
CA ARG A 184 5.10 -8.61 -13.72
C ARG A 184 4.71 -7.22 -14.18
N ALA A 185 4.35 -6.34 -13.26
CA ALA A 185 4.01 -4.95 -13.57
C ALA A 185 5.19 -4.26 -14.27
N GLU A 186 6.42 -4.46 -13.77
CA GLU A 186 7.63 -3.91 -14.36
C GLU A 186 7.87 -4.44 -15.78
N LYS A 187 7.78 -5.74 -16.02
CA LYS A 187 7.97 -6.35 -17.34
C LYS A 187 7.00 -5.81 -18.41
N HIS A 188 5.81 -5.42 -18.03
CA HIS A 188 4.83 -4.79 -18.94
C HIS A 188 5.02 -3.29 -19.07
N ALA A 189 5.39 -2.59 -17.99
CA ALA A 189 5.63 -1.15 -17.99
C ALA A 189 6.85 -0.76 -18.83
N LEU A 190 7.96 -1.50 -18.71
CA LEU A 190 9.24 -1.14 -19.33
C LEU A 190 9.18 -1.00 -20.86
N PRO A 191 8.65 -1.97 -21.64
CA PRO A 191 8.59 -1.82 -23.10
C PRO A 191 7.68 -0.68 -23.54
N LEU A 192 6.53 -0.52 -22.87
CA LEU A 192 5.58 0.53 -23.19
C LEU A 192 6.14 1.92 -22.88
N THR A 193 6.80 2.08 -21.74
CA THR A 193 7.49 3.31 -21.36
C THR A 193 8.58 3.68 -22.36
N LEU A 194 9.40 2.71 -22.77
CA LEU A 194 10.44 2.93 -23.76
C LEU A 194 9.85 3.34 -25.12
N ALA A 195 8.73 2.74 -25.53
CA ALA A 195 8.02 3.09 -26.76
C ALA A 195 7.50 4.54 -26.72
N ILE A 196 6.89 4.95 -25.60
CA ILE A 196 6.40 6.33 -25.42
C ILE A 196 7.57 7.32 -25.41
N LEU A 197 8.66 7.01 -24.71
CA LEU A 197 9.86 7.84 -24.70
C LEU A 197 10.46 7.97 -26.11
N ALA A 198 10.49 6.87 -26.89
CA ALA A 198 10.98 6.89 -28.26
C ALA A 198 10.12 7.79 -29.17
N VAL A 199 8.81 7.81 -28.95
CA VAL A 199 7.89 8.74 -29.64
C VAL A 199 8.12 10.18 -29.16
N ALA A 200 8.21 10.41 -27.85
CA ALA A 200 8.38 11.75 -27.28
C ALA A 200 9.68 12.41 -27.72
N PHE A 201 10.80 11.67 -27.68
CA PHE A 201 12.11 12.20 -28.08
C PHE A 201 12.41 12.05 -29.58
N GLY A 202 11.71 11.18 -30.27
CA GLY A 202 11.86 10.89 -31.70
C GLY A 202 13.18 10.21 -32.09
N THR A 203 14.05 9.85 -31.13
CA THR A 203 15.30 9.09 -31.33
C THR A 203 15.47 8.05 -30.21
N LEU A 204 16.00 6.88 -30.56
CA LEU A 204 16.15 5.79 -29.59
C LEU A 204 17.22 6.10 -28.52
N VAL A 205 18.29 6.79 -28.88
CA VAL A 205 19.36 7.17 -27.94
C VAL A 205 18.83 8.15 -26.89
N ALA A 206 18.12 9.20 -27.31
CA ALA A 206 17.57 10.17 -26.37
C ALA A 206 16.45 9.58 -25.48
N ALA A 207 15.68 8.60 -25.99
CA ALA A 207 14.69 7.86 -25.22
C ALA A 207 15.35 6.88 -24.22
N GLY A 208 16.46 6.28 -24.63
CA GLY A 208 17.22 5.33 -23.80
C GLY A 208 17.84 5.97 -22.56
N LEU A 209 18.22 7.25 -22.61
CA LEU A 209 18.86 7.93 -21.48
C LEU A 209 17.92 8.01 -20.25
N PRO A 210 16.71 8.59 -20.33
CA PRO A 210 15.79 8.61 -19.19
C PRO A 210 15.44 7.22 -18.68
N PHE A 211 15.27 6.26 -19.58
CA PHE A 211 14.99 4.88 -19.25
C PHE A 211 16.12 4.24 -18.41
N LEU A 212 17.38 4.36 -18.87
CA LEU A 212 18.55 3.87 -18.14
C LEU A 212 18.76 4.57 -16.82
N MET A 213 18.44 5.87 -16.75
CA MET A 213 18.49 6.63 -15.50
C MET A 213 17.47 6.11 -14.47
N GLY A 214 16.23 5.83 -14.91
CA GLY A 214 15.22 5.23 -14.04
C GLY A 214 15.69 3.88 -13.47
N LEU A 215 16.23 2.99 -14.31
CA LEU A 215 16.77 1.72 -13.86
C LEU A 215 17.96 1.90 -12.90
N ALA A 216 18.90 2.79 -13.22
CA ALA A 216 20.07 3.03 -12.38
C ALA A 216 19.69 3.55 -11.00
N THR A 217 18.76 4.52 -10.92
CA THR A 217 18.32 5.11 -9.66
C THR A 217 17.56 4.11 -8.80
N THR A 218 16.69 3.31 -9.40
CA THR A 218 15.95 2.23 -8.73
C THR A 218 16.91 1.19 -8.18
N THR A 219 17.88 0.74 -8.98
CA THR A 219 18.87 -0.27 -8.56
C THR A 219 19.71 0.22 -7.37
N VAL A 220 20.18 1.47 -7.41
CA VAL A 220 20.96 2.05 -6.30
C VAL A 220 20.08 2.22 -5.06
N ALA A 221 18.82 2.64 -5.22
CA ALA A 221 17.88 2.80 -4.11
C ALA A 221 17.55 1.48 -3.42
N LEU A 222 17.32 0.40 -4.18
CA LEU A 222 17.11 -0.94 -3.63
C LEU A 222 18.36 -1.44 -2.87
N GLY A 223 19.56 -1.15 -3.38
CA GLY A 223 20.80 -1.47 -2.66
C GLY A 223 20.95 -0.70 -1.35
N CYS A 224 20.59 0.58 -1.33
CA CYS A 224 20.55 1.37 -0.09
C CYS A 224 19.45 0.86 0.86
N ALA A 225 18.32 0.45 0.33
CA ALA A 225 17.23 -0.17 1.11
C ALA A 225 17.68 -1.47 1.79
N TYR A 226 18.48 -2.30 1.12
CA TYR A 226 19.10 -3.49 1.72
C TYR A 226 20.02 -3.15 2.91
N LEU A 227 20.82 -2.10 2.78
CA LEU A 227 21.68 -1.65 3.89
C LEU A 227 20.85 -1.15 5.08
N LEU A 228 19.75 -0.44 4.79
CA LEU A 228 18.81 0.01 5.80
C LEU A 228 18.10 -1.17 6.50
N ALA A 229 17.71 -2.19 5.73
CA ALA A 229 17.04 -3.39 6.23
C ALA A 229 17.88 -4.19 7.22
N LYS A 230 19.21 -4.02 7.20
CA LYS A 230 20.10 -4.60 8.21
C LYS A 230 20.10 -3.85 9.55
N MET A 231 19.62 -2.62 9.56
CA MET A 231 19.64 -1.76 10.76
C MET A 231 18.27 -1.65 11.40
N VAL A 232 17.20 -1.71 10.60
CA VAL A 232 15.81 -1.60 11.05
C VAL A 232 14.94 -2.60 10.26
N PRO A 233 13.86 -3.13 10.87
CA PRO A 233 12.94 -3.99 10.16
C PRO A 233 12.28 -3.20 9.01
N VAL A 234 12.26 -3.77 7.82
CA VAL A 234 11.60 -3.19 6.64
C VAL A 234 10.63 -4.19 6.02
N SER A 235 9.51 -3.68 5.52
CA SER A 235 8.50 -4.47 4.83
C SER A 235 8.85 -4.65 3.34
N ASN A 236 8.39 -5.74 2.74
CA ASN A 236 8.48 -6.01 1.29
C ASN A 236 7.85 -4.88 0.44
N LEU A 237 6.87 -4.13 0.98
CA LEU A 237 6.26 -3.00 0.28
C LEU A 237 7.27 -1.90 -0.05
N LEU A 238 8.34 -1.76 0.74
CA LEU A 238 9.42 -0.80 0.45
C LEU A 238 10.02 -1.04 -0.93
N GLY A 239 10.36 -2.29 -1.27
CA GLY A 239 10.90 -2.64 -2.58
C GLY A 239 9.95 -2.28 -3.72
N ASN A 240 8.66 -2.60 -3.58
CA ASN A 240 7.63 -2.29 -4.59
C ASN A 240 7.50 -0.78 -4.82
N VAL A 241 7.47 0.02 -3.74
CA VAL A 241 7.37 1.48 -3.84
C VAL A 241 8.64 2.07 -4.46
N VAL A 242 9.84 1.60 -4.06
CA VAL A 242 11.11 2.04 -4.64
C VAL A 242 11.15 1.77 -6.14
N THR A 243 10.70 0.61 -6.59
CA THR A 243 10.69 0.24 -8.02
C THR A 243 9.67 1.10 -8.79
N MET A 244 8.44 1.19 -8.30
CA MET A 244 7.36 1.94 -8.94
C MET A 244 7.69 3.43 -9.07
N VAL A 245 8.11 4.04 -7.97
CA VAL A 245 8.38 5.47 -7.87
C VAL A 245 9.72 5.82 -8.52
N GLY A 246 10.73 4.97 -8.32
CA GLY A 246 12.08 5.20 -8.84
C GLY A 246 12.13 5.20 -10.35
N LEU A 247 11.42 4.27 -10.98
CA LEU A 247 11.30 4.24 -12.44
C LEU A 247 10.59 5.51 -12.95
N ALA A 248 9.44 5.88 -12.35
CA ALA A 248 8.66 7.03 -12.75
C ALA A 248 9.48 8.34 -12.62
N ILE A 249 10.03 8.63 -11.44
CA ILE A 249 10.76 9.88 -11.14
C ILE A 249 12.12 9.93 -11.83
N GLY A 250 12.83 8.80 -11.91
CA GLY A 250 14.12 8.74 -12.58
C GLY A 250 14.02 9.08 -14.07
N ILE A 251 12.96 8.61 -14.72
CA ILE A 251 12.64 8.96 -16.11
C ILE A 251 12.28 10.43 -16.22
N ASP A 252 11.47 10.94 -15.32
CA ASP A 252 10.88 12.26 -15.38
C ASP A 252 11.91 13.39 -15.25
N TYR A 253 12.76 13.34 -14.22
CA TYR A 253 13.84 14.33 -14.07
C TYR A 253 14.84 14.27 -15.21
N SER A 254 15.03 13.09 -15.78
CA SER A 254 15.89 12.90 -16.94
C SER A 254 15.27 13.46 -18.21
N LEU A 255 13.95 13.29 -18.38
CA LEU A 255 13.20 13.89 -19.49
C LEU A 255 13.35 15.41 -19.48
N LEU A 256 13.18 16.03 -18.31
CA LEU A 256 13.30 17.47 -18.12
C LEU A 256 14.69 17.97 -18.50
N MET A 257 15.74 17.31 -18.00
CA MET A 257 17.12 17.68 -18.25
C MET A 257 17.50 17.53 -19.74
N VAL A 258 17.12 16.41 -20.38
CA VAL A 258 17.41 16.15 -21.80
C VAL A 258 16.67 17.14 -22.70
N THR A 259 15.44 17.52 -22.36
CA THR A 259 14.65 18.51 -23.13
C THR A 259 15.33 19.88 -23.05
N HIS A 260 15.71 20.34 -21.86
CA HIS A 260 16.43 21.62 -21.71
C HIS A 260 17.77 21.61 -22.42
N TYR A 261 18.52 20.51 -22.39
CA TYR A 261 19.77 20.38 -23.12
C TYR A 261 19.57 20.56 -24.63
N ARG A 262 18.47 20.06 -25.20
CA ARG A 262 18.16 20.16 -26.64
C ARG A 262 17.65 21.53 -27.07
N GLU A 263 17.18 22.36 -26.15
CA GLU A 263 16.71 23.72 -26.44
C GLU A 263 17.88 24.73 -26.66
N HIS A 264 19.11 24.33 -26.29
CA HIS A 264 20.28 25.24 -26.44
C HIS A 264 20.80 25.29 -27.88
N PRO A 265 21.28 26.47 -28.33
CA PRO A 265 21.82 26.62 -29.68
C PRO A 265 23.09 25.77 -29.89
N PRO A 266 23.33 25.27 -31.11
CA PRO A 266 24.42 24.32 -31.41
C PRO A 266 25.83 24.95 -31.45
N GLN A 267 25.99 26.22 -31.06
CA GLN A 267 27.26 26.94 -31.10
C GLN A 267 28.11 26.84 -29.83
N GLU A 268 27.60 26.26 -28.78
CA GLU A 268 28.30 26.08 -27.49
C GLU A 268 28.96 24.69 -27.38
N THR A 269 30.03 24.60 -26.58
CA THR A 269 30.61 23.27 -26.28
C THR A 269 29.65 22.46 -25.42
N ALA A 270 29.65 21.15 -25.61
CA ALA A 270 28.75 20.27 -24.82
C ALA A 270 28.88 20.45 -23.30
N ALA A 271 30.08 20.76 -22.81
CA ALA A 271 30.34 21.03 -21.41
C ALA A 271 29.72 22.34 -20.92
N GLN A 272 29.73 23.40 -21.73
CA GLN A 272 29.07 24.67 -21.42
C GLN A 272 27.56 24.52 -21.43
N THR A 273 27.01 23.93 -22.50
CA THR A 273 25.56 23.62 -22.60
C THR A 273 25.07 22.83 -21.40
N VAL A 274 25.82 21.82 -20.94
CA VAL A 274 25.46 21.02 -19.76
C VAL A 274 25.54 21.85 -18.48
N ALA A 275 26.58 22.70 -18.32
CA ALA A 275 26.72 23.57 -17.15
C ALA A 275 25.54 24.55 -17.03
N ASP A 276 25.12 25.14 -18.17
CA ASP A 276 23.98 26.07 -18.24
C ASP A 276 22.65 25.34 -18.01
N THR A 277 22.52 24.15 -18.57
CA THR A 277 21.34 23.28 -18.31
C THR A 277 21.18 22.96 -16.82
N ILE A 278 22.28 22.60 -16.13
CA ILE A 278 22.26 22.35 -14.68
C ILE A 278 21.91 23.62 -13.91
N ALA A 279 22.44 24.80 -14.33
CA ALA A 279 22.13 26.04 -13.64
C ALA A 279 20.65 26.43 -13.74
N LEU A 280 19.99 26.12 -14.86
CA LEU A 280 18.59 26.44 -15.11
C LEU A 280 17.62 25.36 -14.62
N ALA A 281 17.81 24.11 -15.05
CA ALA A 281 16.93 23.00 -14.71
C ALA A 281 17.22 22.42 -13.33
N GLY A 282 18.48 22.45 -12.88
CA GLY A 282 18.88 21.84 -11.62
C GLY A 282 18.25 22.48 -10.38
N GLN A 283 18.02 23.80 -10.40
CA GLN A 283 17.30 24.46 -9.31
C GLN A 283 15.85 23.98 -9.24
N THR A 284 15.19 23.86 -10.38
CA THR A 284 13.81 23.35 -10.44
C THR A 284 13.74 21.91 -9.96
N ILE A 285 14.64 21.04 -10.42
CA ILE A 285 14.72 19.63 -9.99
C ILE A 285 14.95 19.52 -8.49
N ALA A 286 15.80 20.37 -7.91
CA ALA A 286 16.07 20.34 -6.48
C ALA A 286 14.85 20.76 -5.63
N TRP A 287 14.14 21.84 -6.01
CA TRP A 287 12.91 22.25 -5.33
C TRP A 287 11.80 21.20 -5.48
N SER A 288 11.62 20.68 -6.69
CA SER A 288 10.70 19.62 -7.03
C SER A 288 10.97 18.35 -6.19
N GLY A 289 12.20 17.87 -6.20
CA GLY A 289 12.56 16.71 -5.39
C GLY A 289 12.29 16.89 -3.89
N MET A 290 12.50 18.10 -3.35
CA MET A 290 12.16 18.38 -1.95
C MET A 290 10.66 18.29 -1.67
N THR A 291 9.81 18.75 -2.57
CA THR A 291 8.35 18.63 -2.38
C THR A 291 7.87 17.18 -2.44
N VAL A 292 8.46 16.37 -3.33
CA VAL A 292 8.18 14.92 -3.39
C VAL A 292 8.64 14.22 -2.11
N ILE A 293 9.85 14.52 -1.63
CA ILE A 293 10.36 13.97 -0.37
C ILE A 293 9.42 14.31 0.79
N VAL A 294 8.89 15.54 0.86
CA VAL A 294 7.91 15.93 1.90
C VAL A 294 6.65 15.06 1.83
N GLY A 295 6.14 14.77 0.62
CA GLY A 295 5.01 13.85 0.46
C GLY A 295 5.29 12.48 1.07
N PHE A 296 6.45 11.89 0.76
CA PHE A 296 6.86 10.60 1.31
C PHE A 296 7.14 10.64 2.82
N LEU A 297 7.76 11.72 3.33
CA LEU A 297 8.01 11.87 4.77
C LEU A 297 6.71 11.98 5.58
N GLY A 298 5.62 12.43 4.96
CA GLY A 298 4.29 12.41 5.58
C GLY A 298 3.88 10.99 6.01
N LEU A 299 4.24 9.97 5.24
CA LEU A 299 3.93 8.57 5.55
C LEU A 299 4.65 8.04 6.81
N LEU A 300 5.69 8.71 7.29
CA LEU A 300 6.38 8.33 8.54
C LEU A 300 5.51 8.53 9.78
N PHE A 301 4.48 9.37 9.69
CA PHE A 301 3.51 9.54 10.79
C PHE A 301 2.44 8.44 10.83
N SER A 302 2.48 7.49 9.90
CA SER A 302 1.61 6.31 9.93
C SER A 302 2.00 5.38 11.08
N PRO A 303 1.03 4.76 11.76
CA PRO A 303 1.30 3.74 12.77
C PRO A 303 1.79 2.41 12.17
N ILE A 304 1.60 2.21 10.86
CA ILE A 304 1.83 0.94 10.17
C ILE A 304 3.25 0.90 9.59
N LEU A 305 3.95 -0.22 9.82
CA LEU A 305 5.31 -0.42 9.36
C LEU A 305 5.41 -0.35 7.82
N GLU A 306 4.50 -1.00 7.11
CA GLU A 306 4.46 -1.02 5.65
C GLU A 306 4.40 0.38 5.06
N THR A 307 3.52 1.21 5.60
CA THR A 307 3.32 2.58 5.15
C THR A 307 4.53 3.46 5.46
N ARG A 308 5.14 3.29 6.64
CA ARG A 308 6.41 3.98 6.99
C ARG A 308 7.54 3.55 6.04
N CYS A 309 7.63 2.26 5.75
CA CYS A 309 8.60 1.72 4.80
C CYS A 309 8.40 2.29 3.39
N ALA A 310 7.14 2.45 2.93
CA ALA A 310 6.82 3.12 1.68
C ALA A 310 7.31 4.58 1.68
N GLY A 311 7.13 5.29 2.80
CA GLY A 311 7.63 6.65 3.00
C GLY A 311 9.16 6.74 2.91
N ILE A 312 9.85 5.87 3.62
CA ILE A 312 11.33 5.82 3.61
C ILE A 312 11.85 5.45 2.22
N GLY A 313 11.31 4.38 1.61
CA GLY A 313 11.72 3.92 0.30
C GLY A 313 11.50 4.97 -0.78
N GLY A 314 10.33 5.63 -0.76
CA GLY A 314 10.01 6.72 -1.67
C GLY A 314 10.94 7.93 -1.51
N ALA A 315 11.14 8.41 -0.29
CA ALA A 315 12.07 9.51 -0.02
C ALA A 315 13.50 9.17 -0.46
N LEU A 316 13.96 7.95 -0.19
CA LEU A 316 15.28 7.46 -0.57
C LEU A 316 15.48 7.46 -2.09
N VAL A 317 14.53 6.89 -2.83
CA VAL A 317 14.64 6.81 -4.29
C VAL A 317 14.55 8.18 -4.94
N VAL A 318 13.75 9.11 -4.40
CA VAL A 318 13.70 10.50 -4.88
C VAL A 318 15.02 11.21 -4.66
N CYS A 319 15.64 11.09 -3.48
CA CYS A 319 16.97 11.66 -3.21
C CYS A 319 18.01 11.15 -4.22
N ILE A 320 18.03 9.84 -4.48
CA ILE A 320 18.95 9.22 -5.43
C ILE A 320 18.66 9.71 -6.86
N SER A 321 17.38 9.84 -7.25
CA SER A 321 16.98 10.32 -8.57
C SER A 321 17.38 11.78 -8.81
N VAL A 322 17.22 12.64 -7.80
CA VAL A 322 17.70 14.04 -7.87
C VAL A 322 19.21 14.09 -8.01
N LEU A 323 19.94 13.32 -7.20
CA LEU A 323 21.40 13.23 -7.29
C LEU A 323 21.85 12.73 -8.67
N ALA A 324 21.20 11.71 -9.21
CA ALA A 324 21.50 11.17 -10.53
C ALA A 324 21.21 12.19 -11.65
N ALA A 325 20.08 12.89 -11.57
CA ALA A 325 19.71 13.92 -12.52
C ALA A 325 20.67 15.11 -12.51
N LEU A 326 21.26 15.45 -11.35
CA LEU A 326 22.19 16.55 -11.21
C LEU A 326 23.67 16.16 -11.43
N THR A 327 23.99 14.88 -11.47
CA THR A 327 25.39 14.40 -11.59
C THR A 327 25.59 13.39 -12.71
N LEU A 328 24.96 12.22 -12.65
CA LEU A 328 25.15 11.14 -13.63
C LEU A 328 24.66 11.57 -15.01
N LEU A 329 23.43 12.04 -15.12
CA LEU A 329 22.83 12.38 -16.40
C LEU A 329 23.60 13.50 -17.12
N PRO A 330 23.98 14.62 -16.48
CA PRO A 330 24.84 15.62 -17.10
C PRO A 330 26.17 15.06 -17.59
N ALA A 331 26.83 14.21 -16.80
CA ALA A 331 28.09 13.57 -17.20
C ALA A 331 27.91 12.69 -18.45
N VAL A 332 26.82 11.92 -18.50
CA VAL A 332 26.46 11.08 -19.66
C VAL A 332 26.12 11.94 -20.87
N LEU A 333 25.42 13.06 -20.71
CA LEU A 333 25.09 14.01 -21.79
C LEU A 333 26.37 14.62 -22.40
N VAL A 334 27.38 14.98 -21.60
CA VAL A 334 28.66 15.44 -22.13
C VAL A 334 29.34 14.38 -23.01
N LEU A 335 29.31 13.11 -22.56
CA LEU A 335 29.96 12.00 -23.27
C LEU A 335 29.20 11.54 -24.52
N LEU A 336 27.87 11.63 -24.52
CA LEU A 336 27.01 11.13 -25.59
C LEU A 336 26.39 12.25 -26.46
N SER A 337 26.83 13.49 -26.30
CA SER A 337 26.28 14.67 -27.00
C SER A 337 26.16 14.48 -28.52
N SER A 338 27.19 13.91 -29.17
CA SER A 338 27.26 13.66 -30.60
C SER A 338 26.40 12.47 -31.07
N TYR A 339 25.88 11.68 -30.14
CA TYR A 339 25.11 10.47 -30.47
C TYR A 339 23.60 10.61 -30.19
N LEU A 340 23.16 11.70 -29.55
CA LEU A 340 21.76 11.89 -29.12
C LEU A 340 20.72 11.78 -30.25
N ASP A 341 21.08 12.22 -31.45
CA ASP A 341 20.18 12.20 -32.61
C ASP A 341 20.33 10.95 -33.49
N ARG A 342 21.11 9.96 -33.03
CA ARG A 342 21.23 8.68 -33.75
C ARG A 342 19.97 7.82 -33.58
N TRP A 343 19.71 7.02 -34.61
CA TRP A 343 18.56 6.11 -34.73
C TRP A 343 17.22 6.82 -34.57
N PRO A 344 16.81 7.66 -35.55
CA PRO A 344 15.55 8.35 -35.56
C PRO A 344 14.40 7.35 -35.66
N VAL A 345 13.47 7.39 -34.71
CA VAL A 345 12.23 6.57 -34.68
C VAL A 345 11.11 7.28 -35.47
N ILE A 346 11.07 8.61 -35.38
CA ILE A 346 10.09 9.43 -36.09
C ILE A 346 10.75 10.14 -37.30
N PRO A 347 10.17 10.05 -38.52
CA PRO A 347 10.64 10.79 -39.66
C PRO A 347 10.70 12.28 -39.37
N LYS A 348 11.75 12.99 -39.90
CA LYS A 348 11.95 14.43 -39.68
C LYS A 348 10.72 15.28 -40.04
N ARG A 349 9.95 14.88 -41.04
CA ARG A 349 8.70 15.54 -41.49
C ARG A 349 7.60 15.56 -40.43
N TRP A 350 7.57 14.60 -39.51
CA TRP A 350 6.55 14.51 -38.48
C TRP A 350 7.00 15.20 -37.17
N ARG A 351 8.30 15.44 -36.99
CA ARG A 351 8.85 16.22 -35.86
C ARG A 351 8.52 17.73 -35.99
N SER A 352 8.20 18.23 -37.19
CA SER A 352 7.90 19.63 -37.43
C SER A 352 6.43 20.01 -37.23
N VAL A 353 5.59 19.11 -36.67
CA VAL A 353 4.24 19.49 -36.27
C VAL A 353 4.37 20.57 -35.20
N ASN A 354 3.93 21.78 -35.53
CA ASN A 354 4.03 22.95 -34.66
C ASN A 354 3.02 22.84 -33.52
N THR A 355 3.32 21.93 -32.55
CA THR A 355 2.50 21.72 -31.36
C THR A 355 2.39 23.01 -30.53
N ASN A 356 3.38 23.91 -30.61
CA ASN A 356 3.34 25.18 -29.93
C ASN A 356 2.15 26.05 -30.36
N ALA A 357 1.74 26.00 -31.64
CA ALA A 357 0.61 26.77 -32.12
C ALA A 357 -0.73 26.33 -31.49
N LEU A 358 -0.90 25.03 -31.20
CA LEU A 358 -2.06 24.51 -30.47
C LEU A 358 -2.08 25.02 -29.02
N TRP A 359 -0.96 24.98 -28.34
CA TRP A 359 -0.86 25.45 -26.96
C TRP A 359 -1.03 26.96 -26.85
N HIS A 360 -0.54 27.74 -27.82
CA HIS A 360 -0.82 29.18 -27.88
C HIS A 360 -2.31 29.45 -28.07
N ARG A 361 -2.99 28.77 -29.00
CA ARG A 361 -4.45 28.91 -29.18
C ARG A 361 -5.23 28.55 -27.92
N LEU A 362 -4.83 27.48 -27.23
CA LEU A 362 -5.43 27.09 -25.97
C LEU A 362 -5.20 28.18 -24.91
N GLY A 363 -3.99 28.72 -24.82
CA GLY A 363 -3.65 29.81 -23.89
C GLY A 363 -4.49 31.07 -24.18
N ASP A 364 -4.63 31.47 -25.45
CA ASP A 364 -5.44 32.61 -25.87
C ASP A 364 -6.92 32.41 -25.55
N PHE A 365 -7.44 31.17 -25.73
CA PHE A 365 -8.81 30.82 -25.31
C PHE A 365 -8.98 30.95 -23.79
N ILE A 366 -8.01 30.47 -23.00
CA ILE A 366 -8.04 30.57 -21.54
C ILE A 366 -8.04 32.02 -21.08
N VAL A 367 -7.21 32.87 -21.70
CA VAL A 367 -7.16 34.31 -21.38
C VAL A 367 -8.48 34.99 -21.75
N GLY A 368 -9.09 34.62 -22.89
CA GLY A 368 -10.38 35.16 -23.31
C GLY A 368 -11.59 34.72 -22.43
N HIS A 369 -11.51 33.52 -21.85
CA HIS A 369 -12.62 32.93 -21.09
C HIS A 369 -12.16 32.25 -19.79
N PRO A 370 -11.44 32.95 -18.88
CA PRO A 370 -10.81 32.31 -17.74
C PRO A 370 -11.83 31.72 -16.73
N LEU A 371 -12.93 32.40 -16.48
CA LEU A 371 -13.97 31.95 -15.55
C LEU A 371 -14.69 30.69 -16.09
N LEU A 372 -15.03 30.67 -17.38
CA LEU A 372 -15.64 29.50 -18.02
C LEU A 372 -14.71 28.29 -17.97
N THR A 373 -13.41 28.51 -18.19
CA THR A 373 -12.40 27.45 -18.12
C THR A 373 -12.29 26.89 -16.71
N VAL A 374 -12.21 27.73 -15.66
CA VAL A 374 -12.14 27.26 -14.27
C VAL A 374 -13.42 26.53 -13.87
N LEU A 375 -14.59 27.08 -14.17
CA LEU A 375 -15.86 26.45 -13.78
C LEU A 375 -16.11 25.13 -14.55
N GLY A 376 -15.85 25.09 -15.84
CA GLY A 376 -16.08 23.89 -16.66
C GLY A 376 -15.10 22.76 -16.29
N SER A 377 -13.80 23.05 -16.27
CA SER A 377 -12.79 22.06 -15.88
C SER A 377 -12.87 21.68 -14.40
N GLY A 378 -13.16 22.63 -13.52
CA GLY A 378 -13.40 22.38 -12.10
C GLY A 378 -14.61 21.49 -11.85
N ALA A 379 -15.74 21.74 -12.51
CA ALA A 379 -16.92 20.88 -12.42
C ALA A 379 -16.62 19.44 -12.88
N PHE A 380 -15.84 19.27 -13.93
CA PHE A 380 -15.44 17.95 -14.39
C PHE A 380 -14.57 17.21 -13.35
N VAL A 381 -13.57 17.89 -12.77
CA VAL A 381 -12.72 17.29 -11.73
C VAL A 381 -13.52 16.96 -10.46
N ILE A 382 -14.44 17.85 -10.07
CA ILE A 382 -15.37 17.61 -8.95
C ILE A 382 -16.23 16.37 -9.24
N ALA A 383 -16.76 16.23 -10.45
CA ALA A 383 -17.56 15.06 -10.83
C ALA A 383 -16.78 13.76 -10.71
N LEU A 384 -15.49 13.74 -11.07
CA LEU A 384 -14.60 12.58 -10.87
C LEU A 384 -14.32 12.31 -9.38
N ALA A 385 -14.31 13.35 -8.55
CA ALA A 385 -14.09 13.22 -7.11
C ALA A 385 -15.35 12.84 -6.32
N LEU A 386 -16.57 13.03 -6.88
CA LEU A 386 -17.84 12.77 -6.18
C LEU A 386 -17.94 11.38 -5.53
N PRO A 387 -17.44 10.27 -6.13
CA PRO A 387 -17.51 8.97 -5.50
C PRO A 387 -16.87 8.89 -4.11
N ILE A 388 -15.92 9.79 -3.79
CA ILE A 388 -15.27 9.82 -2.47
C ILE A 388 -16.26 10.08 -1.33
N LEU A 389 -17.36 10.79 -1.60
CA LEU A 389 -18.40 11.08 -0.59
C LEU A 389 -19.14 9.81 -0.13
N TYR A 390 -19.08 8.76 -0.93
CA TYR A 390 -19.70 7.46 -0.66
C TYR A 390 -18.64 6.40 -0.34
N ALA A 391 -17.39 6.83 -0.09
CA ALA A 391 -16.32 5.91 0.26
C ALA A 391 -16.60 5.25 1.62
N HIS A 392 -16.66 3.93 1.63
CA HIS A 392 -16.59 3.15 2.85
C HIS A 392 -15.14 2.71 3.01
N THR A 393 -14.53 3.11 4.11
CA THR A 393 -13.16 2.73 4.45
C THR A 393 -13.18 1.69 5.56
N GLY A 394 -12.33 0.70 5.47
CA GLY A 394 -12.26 -0.38 6.45
C GLY A 394 -11.46 -1.55 5.91
N VAL A 395 -11.37 -2.60 6.70
CA VAL A 395 -10.73 -3.84 6.26
C VAL A 395 -11.72 -4.60 5.38
N THR A 396 -11.28 -4.96 4.19
CA THR A 396 -12.04 -5.82 3.30
C THR A 396 -11.97 -7.26 3.78
N ASN A 397 -12.97 -8.05 3.48
CA ASN A 397 -12.94 -9.50 3.75
C ASN A 397 -11.66 -10.08 3.11
N GLU A 398 -10.76 -10.64 3.92
CA GLU A 398 -9.46 -11.20 3.51
C GLU A 398 -9.57 -12.16 2.34
N ARG A 399 -10.66 -12.91 2.27
CA ARG A 399 -10.98 -13.86 1.20
C ARG A 399 -10.92 -13.24 -0.19
N TRP A 400 -11.38 -11.99 -0.39
CA TRP A 400 -11.37 -11.30 -1.69
C TRP A 400 -10.06 -10.58 -1.98
N PHE A 401 -9.17 -10.52 -1.01
CA PHE A 401 -7.88 -9.85 -1.13
C PHE A 401 -6.82 -10.69 -1.86
N LEU A 402 -7.04 -12.00 -1.95
CA LEU A 402 -6.17 -12.92 -2.65
C LEU A 402 -6.79 -13.35 -3.99
N PRO A 403 -5.99 -13.57 -5.04
CA PRO A 403 -6.48 -14.10 -6.31
C PRO A 403 -6.98 -15.54 -6.14
N LYS A 404 -7.94 -15.96 -6.98
CA LYS A 404 -8.50 -17.34 -6.97
C LYS A 404 -7.47 -18.45 -7.08
N THR A 405 -6.31 -18.13 -7.60
CA THR A 405 -5.22 -19.10 -7.80
C THR A 405 -4.40 -19.34 -6.55
N SER A 406 -4.52 -18.48 -5.51
CA SER A 406 -3.80 -18.69 -4.26
C SER A 406 -4.45 -19.82 -3.44
N GLU A 407 -3.61 -20.61 -2.80
CA GLU A 407 -4.09 -21.77 -2.03
C GLU A 407 -4.93 -21.33 -0.83
N SER A 408 -4.51 -20.27 -0.13
CA SER A 408 -5.26 -19.73 1.01
C SER A 408 -6.65 -19.25 0.61
N ARG A 409 -6.81 -18.67 -0.59
CA ARG A 409 -8.11 -18.27 -1.13
C ARG A 409 -8.99 -19.48 -1.44
N ILE A 410 -8.42 -20.51 -2.07
CA ILE A 410 -9.16 -21.76 -2.34
C ILE A 410 -9.65 -22.36 -1.03
N GLY A 411 -8.80 -22.43 0.00
CA GLY A 411 -9.17 -22.91 1.31
C GLY A 411 -10.29 -22.09 1.96
N ALA A 412 -10.20 -20.77 1.89
CA ALA A 412 -11.23 -19.87 2.42
C ALA A 412 -12.58 -20.03 1.67
N ASP A 413 -12.54 -20.23 0.35
CA ASP A 413 -13.76 -20.48 -0.44
C ASP A 413 -14.42 -21.84 -0.09
N ILE A 414 -13.62 -22.86 0.23
CA ILE A 414 -14.14 -24.15 0.74
C ILE A 414 -14.78 -23.95 2.11
N LEU A 415 -14.12 -23.24 3.04
CA LEU A 415 -14.65 -22.97 4.38
C LEU A 415 -15.94 -22.17 4.36
N ALA A 416 -16.13 -21.29 3.39
CA ALA A 416 -17.37 -20.54 3.23
C ALA A 416 -18.61 -21.40 2.98
N SER A 417 -18.43 -22.66 2.59
CA SER A 417 -19.51 -23.64 2.46
C SER A 417 -19.83 -24.39 3.77
N LEU A 418 -19.01 -24.23 4.81
CA LEU A 418 -19.32 -24.70 6.15
C LEU A 418 -20.40 -23.80 6.79
N ARG A 419 -21.16 -24.36 7.72
CA ARG A 419 -22.26 -23.65 8.41
C ARG A 419 -21.82 -22.42 9.21
N SER A 420 -20.53 -22.27 9.49
CA SER A 420 -19.99 -21.20 10.34
C SER A 420 -18.89 -20.43 9.63
N ASP A 421 -19.27 -19.59 8.65
CA ASP A 421 -18.33 -18.64 8.01
C ASP A 421 -17.56 -17.80 9.02
N ASN A 422 -18.18 -17.47 10.17
CA ASN A 422 -17.61 -16.59 11.18
C ASN A 422 -16.90 -17.34 12.32
N ALA A 423 -16.95 -18.69 12.36
CA ALA A 423 -16.18 -19.46 13.36
C ALA A 423 -14.67 -19.33 13.19
N ALA A 424 -14.22 -18.98 11.98
CA ALA A 424 -12.82 -18.71 11.68
C ALA A 424 -12.34 -17.31 12.11
N ILE A 425 -13.23 -16.44 12.60
CA ILE A 425 -12.92 -15.04 13.00
C ILE A 425 -13.40 -14.82 14.44
N PRO A 426 -12.83 -15.50 15.44
CA PRO A 426 -13.27 -15.37 16.82
C PRO A 426 -12.80 -14.02 17.41
N ILE A 427 -13.60 -13.51 18.35
CA ILE A 427 -13.20 -12.43 19.25
C ILE A 427 -12.64 -13.09 20.51
N TYR A 428 -11.46 -12.68 20.92
CA TYR A 428 -10.81 -13.16 22.14
C TYR A 428 -10.97 -12.12 23.26
N ALA A 429 -11.52 -12.55 24.41
CA ALA A 429 -11.57 -11.73 25.60
C ALA A 429 -10.73 -12.41 26.70
N ILE A 430 -9.68 -11.74 27.14
CA ILE A 430 -8.85 -12.19 28.27
C ILE A 430 -9.34 -11.47 29.53
N VAL A 431 -9.84 -12.24 30.48
CA VAL A 431 -10.21 -11.75 31.81
C VAL A 431 -9.13 -12.14 32.81
N THR A 432 -8.47 -11.15 33.42
CA THR A 432 -7.38 -11.36 34.36
C THR A 432 -7.79 -10.90 35.76
N SER A 433 -7.58 -11.75 36.76
CA SER A 433 -7.80 -11.42 38.17
C SER A 433 -6.76 -10.41 38.68
N THR A 434 -7.20 -9.38 39.40
CA THR A 434 -6.34 -8.34 39.97
C THR A 434 -6.17 -8.44 41.47
N ASP A 435 -6.89 -9.38 42.14
CA ASP A 435 -6.80 -9.60 43.59
C ASP A 435 -5.72 -10.64 44.00
N GLY A 436 -5.01 -11.19 42.99
CA GLY A 436 -3.94 -12.15 43.18
C GLY A 436 -4.37 -13.61 43.32
N ARG A 437 -5.67 -13.90 43.36
CA ARG A 437 -6.20 -15.27 43.36
C ARG A 437 -6.23 -15.88 41.99
N PRO A 438 -6.23 -17.22 41.86
CA PRO A 438 -6.49 -17.87 40.57
C PRO A 438 -7.83 -17.43 39.98
N ILE A 439 -7.91 -17.32 38.68
CA ILE A 439 -9.13 -16.84 38.00
C ILE A 439 -10.32 -17.81 38.21
N LEU A 440 -10.06 -19.10 38.37
CA LEU A 440 -11.08 -20.12 38.70
C LEU A 440 -11.33 -20.31 40.20
N ASP A 441 -10.86 -19.38 41.07
CA ASP A 441 -11.26 -19.41 42.47
C ASP A 441 -12.80 -19.40 42.59
N PRO A 442 -13.40 -20.23 43.47
CA PRO A 442 -14.85 -20.27 43.68
C PRO A 442 -15.52 -18.90 43.84
N ALA A 443 -14.80 -17.92 44.44
CA ALA A 443 -15.31 -16.56 44.59
C ALA A 443 -15.46 -15.80 43.28
N HIS A 444 -14.70 -16.16 42.25
CA HIS A 444 -14.75 -15.52 40.92
C HIS A 444 -15.81 -16.12 40.00
N ILE A 445 -16.19 -17.39 40.21
CA ILE A 445 -17.07 -18.12 39.29
C ILE A 445 -18.40 -17.43 39.01
N PRO A 446 -19.13 -16.86 40.02
CA PRO A 446 -20.39 -16.17 39.76
C PRO A 446 -20.25 -14.99 38.76
N ALA A 447 -19.19 -14.22 38.85
CA ALA A 447 -18.92 -13.09 37.99
C ALA A 447 -18.56 -13.54 36.56
N LEU A 448 -17.75 -14.60 36.43
CA LEU A 448 -17.37 -15.16 35.14
C LEU A 448 -18.55 -15.78 34.41
N VAL A 449 -19.43 -16.50 35.12
CA VAL A 449 -20.68 -17.06 34.55
C VAL A 449 -21.60 -15.93 34.09
N ALA A 450 -21.83 -14.92 34.95
CA ALA A 450 -22.65 -13.77 34.56
C ALA A 450 -22.09 -13.00 33.34
N TYR A 451 -20.75 -12.92 33.23
CA TYR A 451 -20.09 -12.34 32.06
C TYR A 451 -20.32 -13.19 30.80
N ALA A 452 -20.13 -14.51 30.89
CA ALA A 452 -20.40 -15.44 29.78
C ALA A 452 -21.87 -15.38 29.34
N ASP A 453 -22.81 -15.38 30.27
CA ASP A 453 -24.26 -15.32 29.98
C ASP A 453 -24.63 -14.00 29.31
N LYS A 454 -24.06 -12.88 29.76
CA LYS A 454 -24.28 -11.57 29.16
C LYS A 454 -23.81 -11.52 27.70
N LEU A 455 -22.65 -12.13 27.39
CA LEU A 455 -22.14 -12.25 26.02
C LEU A 455 -23.00 -13.19 25.18
N GLN A 456 -23.44 -14.31 25.73
CA GLN A 456 -24.21 -15.32 25.00
C GLN A 456 -25.65 -14.88 24.71
N ASN A 457 -26.18 -13.93 25.48
CA ASN A 457 -27.51 -13.36 25.26
C ASN A 457 -27.53 -12.30 24.12
N ASP A 458 -26.38 -11.89 23.58
CA ASP A 458 -26.34 -11.03 22.39
C ASP A 458 -26.72 -11.87 21.14
N PRO A 459 -27.75 -11.48 20.38
CA PRO A 459 -28.20 -12.27 19.22
C PRO A 459 -27.16 -12.34 18.09
N ARG A 460 -26.13 -11.50 18.14
CA ARG A 460 -24.99 -11.51 17.20
C ARG A 460 -23.91 -12.53 17.59
N VAL A 461 -24.03 -13.19 18.75
CA VAL A 461 -23.09 -14.20 19.25
C VAL A 461 -23.67 -15.59 19.05
N ALA A 462 -22.97 -16.44 18.30
CA ALA A 462 -23.36 -17.85 18.10
C ALA A 462 -22.99 -18.70 19.30
N GLY A 463 -21.90 -18.37 19.99
CA GLY A 463 -21.46 -19.12 21.18
C GLY A 463 -20.27 -18.47 21.86
N VAL A 464 -20.11 -18.80 23.13
CA VAL A 464 -18.97 -18.41 23.96
C VAL A 464 -18.32 -19.68 24.51
N ALA A 465 -17.05 -19.89 24.15
CA ALA A 465 -16.25 -20.98 24.71
C ALA A 465 -15.32 -20.44 25.81
N SER A 466 -15.42 -20.97 27.01
CA SER A 466 -14.69 -20.50 28.19
C SER A 466 -14.64 -21.59 29.28
N PRO A 467 -13.87 -21.42 30.34
CA PRO A 467 -13.87 -22.36 31.48
C PRO A 467 -15.26 -22.55 32.11
N VAL A 468 -16.14 -21.57 32.01
CA VAL A 468 -17.48 -21.59 32.63
C VAL A 468 -18.63 -21.85 31.63
N THR A 469 -18.30 -22.32 30.42
CA THR A 469 -19.28 -22.69 29.39
C THR A 469 -19.06 -24.11 28.85
N LEU A 470 -18.33 -24.97 29.57
CA LEU A 470 -17.93 -26.32 29.18
C LEU A 470 -19.10 -27.23 28.89
N ARG A 471 -20.20 -27.14 29.64
CA ARG A 471 -21.42 -27.90 29.47
C ARG A 471 -22.62 -26.99 29.45
N LYS A 472 -23.47 -27.14 28.45
CA LYS A 472 -24.77 -26.48 28.42
C LYS A 472 -25.60 -26.94 29.59
N GLY A 473 -26.15 -26.01 30.37
CA GLY A 473 -27.11 -26.27 31.45
C GLY A 473 -26.51 -26.43 32.86
N LEU A 474 -25.19 -26.29 33.02
CA LEU A 474 -24.60 -26.14 34.34
C LEU A 474 -24.84 -24.72 34.86
N GLY A 475 -25.37 -24.63 36.08
CA GLY A 475 -25.55 -23.33 36.76
C GLY A 475 -24.32 -22.87 37.56
N VAL A 476 -24.43 -21.66 38.12
CA VAL A 476 -23.35 -21.05 38.94
C VAL A 476 -22.90 -21.99 40.06
N SER A 477 -23.84 -22.59 40.79
CA SER A 477 -23.55 -23.49 41.94
C SER A 477 -22.75 -24.73 41.52
N GLU A 478 -23.03 -25.26 40.34
CA GLU A 478 -22.35 -26.45 39.81
C GLU A 478 -20.94 -26.15 39.38
N TYR A 479 -20.70 -24.98 38.71
CA TYR A 479 -19.34 -24.52 38.42
C TYR A 479 -18.55 -24.18 39.68
N VAL A 480 -19.15 -23.55 40.69
CA VAL A 480 -18.52 -23.33 41.98
C VAL A 480 -18.09 -24.65 42.62
N ALA A 481 -18.95 -25.67 42.61
CA ALA A 481 -18.63 -27.01 43.15
C ALA A 481 -17.50 -27.68 42.32
N LEU A 482 -17.53 -27.58 41.01
CA LEU A 482 -16.49 -28.13 40.12
C LEU A 482 -15.09 -27.51 40.43
N TYR A 483 -15.02 -26.22 40.64
CA TYR A 483 -13.75 -25.51 40.84
C TYR A 483 -13.36 -25.35 42.31
N GLN A 484 -14.07 -25.96 43.27
CA GLN A 484 -13.59 -26.05 44.67
C GLN A 484 -12.22 -26.73 44.73
N ASN A 485 -11.96 -27.69 43.84
CA ASN A 485 -10.64 -28.30 43.71
C ASN A 485 -10.16 -28.12 42.24
N ILE A 486 -9.53 -27.00 41.96
CA ILE A 486 -9.04 -26.66 40.62
C ILE A 486 -8.13 -27.76 40.06
N ALA A 487 -7.22 -28.32 40.88
CA ALA A 487 -6.31 -29.36 40.42
C ALA A 487 -7.03 -30.67 40.03
N GLN A 488 -8.13 -31.00 40.63
CA GLN A 488 -8.96 -32.13 40.24
C GLN A 488 -9.77 -31.80 38.99
N ALA A 489 -10.41 -30.64 38.93
CA ALA A 489 -11.18 -30.20 37.78
C ALA A 489 -10.30 -30.16 36.50
N LEU A 490 -9.03 -29.68 36.57
CA LEU A 490 -8.11 -29.68 35.44
C LEU A 490 -7.62 -31.08 35.02
N ARG A 491 -7.64 -32.06 35.94
CA ARG A 491 -7.38 -33.48 35.58
C ARG A 491 -8.58 -34.13 34.89
N GLU A 492 -9.77 -33.77 35.31
CA GLU A 492 -11.03 -34.29 34.74
C GLU A 492 -11.33 -33.63 33.39
N TYR A 493 -11.01 -32.33 33.27
CA TYR A 493 -11.19 -31.51 32.03
C TYR A 493 -9.86 -30.85 31.60
N PRO A 494 -8.89 -31.62 31.09
CA PRO A 494 -7.59 -31.07 30.68
C PRO A 494 -7.67 -29.94 29.68
N ALA A 495 -8.68 -29.98 28.80
CA ALA A 495 -8.94 -28.95 27.81
C ALA A 495 -9.14 -27.55 28.43
N VAL A 496 -9.65 -27.46 29.66
CA VAL A 496 -9.80 -26.16 30.36
C VAL A 496 -8.45 -25.50 30.56
N GLY A 497 -7.48 -26.25 31.10
CA GLY A 497 -6.14 -25.76 31.33
C GLY A 497 -5.41 -25.44 30.03
N GLU A 498 -5.52 -26.33 29.04
CA GLU A 498 -4.81 -26.21 27.77
C GLU A 498 -5.34 -25.04 26.91
N LEU A 499 -6.67 -24.89 26.80
CA LEU A 499 -7.27 -23.98 25.85
C LEU A 499 -7.61 -22.60 26.44
N PHE A 500 -7.98 -22.54 27.72
CA PHE A 500 -8.59 -21.35 28.28
C PHE A 500 -7.82 -20.68 29.43
N LEU A 501 -6.81 -21.32 30.01
CA LEU A 501 -6.04 -20.72 31.12
C LEU A 501 -4.64 -20.33 30.68
N ASN A 502 -4.18 -19.20 31.23
CA ASN A 502 -2.77 -18.87 31.13
C ASN A 502 -1.93 -19.72 32.10
N ARG A 503 -0.59 -19.74 31.93
CA ARG A 503 0.32 -20.59 32.72
C ARG A 503 0.22 -20.37 34.23
N ASP A 504 -0.03 -19.11 34.62
CA ASP A 504 -0.11 -18.72 36.04
C ASP A 504 -1.53 -18.90 36.61
N GLN A 505 -2.48 -19.38 35.83
CA GLN A 505 -3.90 -19.56 36.21
C GLN A 505 -4.60 -18.28 36.73
N LYS A 506 -4.06 -17.10 36.38
CA LYS A 506 -4.61 -15.79 36.80
C LYS A 506 -5.49 -15.17 35.72
N ALA A 507 -5.43 -15.66 34.50
CA ALA A 507 -6.22 -15.17 33.38
C ALA A 507 -6.98 -16.30 32.69
N ALA A 508 -8.21 -16.01 32.28
CA ALA A 508 -9.05 -16.91 31.50
C ALA A 508 -9.36 -16.31 30.14
N LEU A 509 -9.32 -17.16 29.10
CA LEU A 509 -9.69 -16.83 27.74
C LEU A 509 -11.17 -17.16 27.53
N PHE A 510 -11.91 -16.18 27.01
CA PHE A 510 -13.25 -16.33 26.46
C PHE A 510 -13.16 -16.17 24.96
N GLN A 511 -13.46 -17.22 24.24
CA GLN A 511 -13.52 -17.21 22.79
C GLN A 511 -14.98 -17.01 22.35
N ILE A 512 -15.26 -15.87 21.75
CA ILE A 512 -16.60 -15.47 21.32
C ILE A 512 -16.69 -15.69 19.82
N THR A 513 -17.62 -16.53 19.40
CA THR A 513 -17.89 -16.83 17.99
C THR A 513 -19.06 -15.97 17.52
N PRO A 514 -18.84 -15.06 16.53
CA PRO A 514 -19.93 -14.27 15.96
C PRO A 514 -20.97 -15.15 15.25
N ALA A 515 -22.23 -14.69 15.21
CA ALA A 515 -23.30 -15.37 14.50
C ALA A 515 -23.06 -15.40 12.99
N ASN A 516 -23.55 -16.46 12.33
CA ASN A 516 -23.40 -16.61 10.89
C ASN A 516 -24.14 -15.52 10.12
N GLY A 517 -23.56 -15.10 8.98
CA GLY A 517 -24.16 -14.10 8.09
C GLY A 517 -23.92 -12.65 8.52
N LEU A 518 -23.20 -12.39 9.61
CA LEU A 518 -22.77 -11.04 9.96
C LEU A 518 -21.71 -10.56 8.96
N SER A 519 -21.85 -9.31 8.52
CA SER A 519 -20.78 -8.63 7.77
C SER A 519 -19.58 -8.35 8.67
N VAL A 520 -18.39 -8.18 8.09
CA VAL A 520 -17.15 -7.82 8.82
C VAL A 520 -17.37 -6.57 9.68
N ASN A 521 -18.03 -5.55 9.13
CA ASN A 521 -18.34 -4.33 9.88
C ASN A 521 -19.23 -4.58 11.11
N ASN A 522 -20.21 -5.49 11.01
CA ASN A 522 -21.06 -5.85 12.15
C ASN A 522 -20.28 -6.65 13.21
N ILE A 523 -19.28 -7.43 12.78
CA ILE A 523 -18.40 -8.15 13.71
C ILE A 523 -17.46 -7.15 14.42
N GLU A 524 -16.94 -6.13 13.71
CA GLU A 524 -16.15 -5.06 14.29
C GLU A 524 -16.96 -4.25 15.32
N LEU A 525 -18.21 -3.93 15.03
CA LEU A 525 -19.14 -3.30 15.98
C LEU A 525 -19.41 -4.18 17.19
N LEU A 526 -19.69 -5.48 16.97
CA LEU A 526 -19.84 -6.44 18.07
C LEU A 526 -18.59 -6.46 18.95
N THR A 527 -17.41 -6.41 18.37
CA THR A 527 -16.15 -6.43 19.12
C THR A 527 -16.01 -5.20 20.03
N ARG A 528 -16.42 -4.02 19.55
CA ARG A 528 -16.48 -2.81 20.37
C ARG A 528 -17.49 -2.91 21.50
N ASP A 529 -18.64 -3.50 21.24
CA ASP A 529 -19.68 -3.71 22.26
C ASP A 529 -19.20 -4.73 23.30
N VAL A 530 -18.54 -5.82 22.88
CA VAL A 530 -17.91 -6.79 23.80
C VAL A 530 -16.85 -6.13 24.68
N ALA A 531 -16.05 -5.24 24.12
CA ALA A 531 -15.04 -4.48 24.88
C ALA A 531 -15.66 -3.55 25.95
N ALA A 532 -16.90 -3.10 25.74
CA ALA A 532 -17.63 -2.27 26.69
C ALA A 532 -18.35 -3.07 27.80
N VAL A 533 -18.39 -4.41 27.67
CA VAL A 533 -19.00 -5.32 28.67
C VAL A 533 -17.91 -5.79 29.62
N GLU A 534 -17.76 -5.13 30.76
CA GLU A 534 -16.80 -5.53 31.79
C GLU A 534 -17.41 -6.58 32.75
N PRO A 535 -16.61 -7.59 33.17
CA PRO A 535 -16.99 -8.46 34.26
C PRO A 535 -17.00 -7.69 35.59
N GLN A 536 -17.98 -7.96 36.46
CA GLN A 536 -18.09 -7.24 37.72
C GLN A 536 -17.13 -7.82 38.75
N GLY A 537 -16.21 -7.01 39.27
CA GLY A 537 -15.25 -7.42 40.32
C GLY A 537 -13.81 -6.96 40.04
N PRO A 538 -12.83 -7.56 40.70
CA PRO A 538 -11.42 -7.21 40.57
C PRO A 538 -10.79 -7.84 39.32
N TYR A 539 -11.21 -7.40 38.14
CA TYR A 539 -10.73 -7.95 36.87
C TYR A 539 -10.25 -6.84 35.91
N THR A 540 -9.33 -7.21 35.07
CA THR A 540 -9.01 -6.46 33.86
C THR A 540 -9.48 -7.24 32.66
N LEU A 541 -10.09 -6.54 31.70
CA LEU A 541 -10.56 -7.11 30.44
C LEU A 541 -9.70 -6.59 29.30
N MET A 542 -9.21 -7.48 28.45
CA MET A 542 -8.53 -7.14 27.20
C MET A 542 -9.15 -7.90 26.05
N ILE A 543 -9.37 -7.21 24.93
CA ILE A 543 -10.01 -7.78 23.74
C ILE A 543 -8.99 -7.90 22.62
N GLY A 544 -8.99 -9.05 21.95
CA GLY A 544 -8.12 -9.39 20.82
C GLY A 544 -8.82 -10.19 19.76
N GLY A 545 -8.03 -10.76 18.86
CA GLY A 545 -8.48 -11.45 17.65
C GLY A 545 -8.58 -10.51 16.47
N THR A 546 -8.70 -11.07 15.26
CA THR A 546 -8.72 -10.32 13.99
C THR A 546 -9.69 -9.14 13.97
N PRO A 547 -10.93 -9.24 14.50
CA PRO A 547 -11.84 -8.09 14.52
C PRO A 547 -11.38 -6.94 15.41
N ALA A 548 -10.67 -7.24 16.51
CA ALA A 548 -10.09 -6.22 17.38
C ALA A 548 -8.89 -5.55 16.72
N GLU A 549 -8.06 -6.33 16.00
CA GLU A 549 -6.95 -5.80 15.20
C GLU A 549 -7.46 -4.86 14.11
N HIS A 550 -8.56 -5.19 13.44
CA HIS A 550 -9.20 -4.31 12.46
C HIS A 550 -9.70 -3.00 13.09
N ASN A 551 -10.32 -3.08 14.26
CA ASN A 551 -10.76 -1.87 14.97
C ASN A 551 -9.59 -0.98 15.35
N ASP A 552 -8.55 -1.55 15.94
CA ASP A 552 -7.33 -0.82 16.30
C ASP A 552 -6.67 -0.20 15.07
N PHE A 553 -6.56 -0.96 13.97
CA PHE A 553 -6.03 -0.49 12.70
C PHE A 553 -6.78 0.75 12.21
N ASN A 554 -8.11 0.66 12.12
CA ASN A 554 -8.93 1.78 11.68
C ASN A 554 -8.78 2.99 12.61
N ASP A 555 -8.88 2.79 13.93
CA ASP A 555 -8.81 3.88 14.92
C ASP A 555 -7.44 4.59 14.89
N TYR A 556 -6.33 3.84 14.84
CA TYR A 556 -4.99 4.43 14.79
C TYR A 556 -4.73 5.12 13.45
N MET A 557 -5.21 4.55 12.35
CA MET A 557 -5.09 5.16 11.03
C MET A 557 -5.86 6.47 10.95
N PHE A 558 -7.13 6.51 11.38
CA PHE A 558 -7.92 7.74 11.40
C PHE A 558 -7.28 8.82 12.26
N ARG A 559 -6.71 8.46 13.42
CA ARG A 559 -5.99 9.41 14.28
C ARG A 559 -4.70 9.93 13.66
N SER A 560 -4.08 9.19 12.76
CA SER A 560 -2.84 9.61 12.07
C SER A 560 -3.09 10.56 10.91
N LEU A 561 -4.26 10.48 10.23
CA LEU A 561 -4.57 11.29 9.04
C LEU A 561 -4.37 12.80 9.22
N PRO A 562 -4.87 13.44 10.30
CA PRO A 562 -4.69 14.88 10.47
C PRO A 562 -3.21 15.29 10.58
N ARG A 563 -2.36 14.44 11.17
CA ARG A 563 -0.92 14.67 11.29
C ARG A 563 -0.24 14.54 9.94
N ILE A 564 -0.59 13.51 9.17
CA ILE A 564 -0.06 13.25 7.82
C ILE A 564 -0.43 14.42 6.89
N PHE A 565 -1.72 14.74 6.80
CA PHE A 565 -2.20 15.80 5.94
C PHE A 565 -1.68 17.17 6.37
N GLY A 566 -1.71 17.47 7.66
CA GLY A 566 -1.19 18.73 8.21
C GLY A 566 0.30 18.91 7.93
N PHE A 567 1.10 17.86 8.09
CA PHE A 567 2.54 17.90 7.78
C PHE A 567 2.78 18.11 6.28
N VAL A 568 2.18 17.29 5.41
CA VAL A 568 2.40 17.36 3.97
C VAL A 568 1.97 18.72 3.41
N ILE A 569 0.76 19.16 3.76
CA ILE A 569 0.22 20.45 3.31
C ILE A 569 1.05 21.60 3.88
N GLY A 570 1.32 21.61 5.19
CA GLY A 570 2.06 22.68 5.86
C GLY A 570 3.51 22.81 5.34
N ALA A 571 4.23 21.71 5.24
CA ALA A 571 5.59 21.70 4.73
C ALA A 571 5.65 22.13 3.25
N THR A 572 4.68 21.68 2.43
CA THR A 572 4.59 22.09 1.03
C THR A 572 4.30 23.59 0.89
N LEU A 573 3.37 24.14 1.67
CA LEU A 573 3.09 25.57 1.69
C LEU A 573 4.34 26.38 2.04
N LEU A 574 5.12 25.94 3.04
CA LEU A 574 6.37 26.59 3.45
C LEU A 574 7.43 26.51 2.34
N LEU A 575 7.60 25.35 1.71
CA LEU A 575 8.56 25.18 0.60
C LEU A 575 8.20 26.05 -0.60
N LEU A 576 6.92 26.07 -1.00
CA LEU A 576 6.48 26.89 -2.12
C LEU A 576 6.56 28.39 -1.80
N PHE A 577 6.27 28.79 -0.56
CA PHE A 577 6.47 30.15 -0.13
C PHE A 577 7.95 30.56 -0.19
N ALA A 578 8.85 29.67 0.24
CA ALA A 578 10.30 29.91 0.16
C ALA A 578 10.79 30.02 -1.29
N ALA A 579 10.23 29.19 -2.20
CA ALA A 579 10.58 29.18 -3.62
C ALA A 579 10.12 30.45 -4.36
N PHE A 580 8.85 30.84 -4.19
CA PHE A 580 8.22 31.92 -4.97
C PHE A 580 8.09 33.25 -4.24
N ARG A 581 8.20 33.25 -2.90
CA ARG A 581 7.93 34.42 -2.04
C ARG A 581 6.56 35.09 -2.34
N SER A 582 5.56 34.25 -2.57
CA SER A 582 4.18 34.63 -2.82
C SER A 582 3.27 33.91 -1.82
N TYR A 583 2.21 34.56 -1.38
CA TYR A 583 1.18 33.92 -0.53
C TYR A 583 0.16 33.14 -1.36
N LEU A 584 -0.22 33.67 -2.52
CA LEU A 584 -1.31 33.09 -3.32
C LEU A 584 -0.88 31.82 -4.08
N LEU A 585 0.33 31.81 -4.64
CA LEU A 585 0.81 30.65 -5.43
C LEU A 585 0.85 29.35 -4.64
N PRO A 586 1.35 29.29 -3.38
CA PRO A 586 1.30 28.08 -2.57
C PRO A 586 -0.11 27.60 -2.28
N ILE A 587 -1.01 28.51 -1.89
CA ILE A 587 -2.39 28.16 -1.56
C ILE A 587 -3.11 27.58 -2.79
N LYS A 588 -2.98 28.25 -3.93
CA LYS A 588 -3.56 27.80 -5.19
C LYS A 588 -3.02 26.41 -5.57
N ALA A 589 -1.71 26.21 -5.50
CA ALA A 589 -1.06 24.96 -5.81
C ALA A 589 -1.56 23.80 -4.94
N VAL A 590 -1.65 24.02 -3.64
CA VAL A 590 -2.18 23.01 -2.71
C VAL A 590 -3.64 22.70 -3.02
N VAL A 591 -4.49 23.71 -3.26
CA VAL A 591 -5.92 23.49 -3.54
C VAL A 591 -6.12 22.73 -4.84
N THR A 592 -5.45 23.13 -5.93
CA THR A 592 -5.59 22.45 -7.23
C THR A 592 -5.10 21.01 -7.16
N ASN A 593 -4.04 20.76 -6.40
CA ASN A 593 -3.49 19.43 -6.21
C ASN A 593 -4.42 18.52 -5.38
N LEU A 594 -5.06 19.06 -4.34
CA LEU A 594 -6.08 18.32 -3.59
C LEU A 594 -7.23 17.84 -4.48
N PHE A 595 -7.63 18.63 -5.47
CA PHE A 595 -8.66 18.22 -6.43
C PHE A 595 -8.19 17.08 -7.34
N ALA A 596 -6.93 17.09 -7.80
CA ALA A 596 -6.37 15.98 -8.58
C ALA A 596 -6.32 14.68 -7.77
N VAL A 597 -5.86 14.78 -6.51
CA VAL A 597 -5.84 13.64 -5.58
C VAL A 597 -7.25 13.13 -5.30
N ALA A 598 -8.20 14.02 -5.04
CA ALA A 598 -9.59 13.64 -4.81
C ALA A 598 -10.21 12.93 -6.02
N ALA A 599 -9.90 13.36 -7.25
CA ALA A 599 -10.32 12.66 -8.47
C ALA A 599 -9.70 11.25 -8.55
N GLY A 600 -8.43 11.09 -8.20
CA GLY A 600 -7.77 9.78 -8.14
C GLY A 600 -8.40 8.84 -7.10
N ILE A 601 -8.66 9.32 -5.90
CA ILE A 601 -9.34 8.54 -4.85
C ILE A 601 -10.79 8.25 -5.27
N GLY A 602 -11.50 9.22 -5.87
CA GLY A 602 -12.84 9.03 -6.42
C GLY A 602 -12.88 7.92 -7.46
N ALA A 603 -11.87 7.85 -8.34
CA ALA A 603 -11.73 6.76 -9.30
C ALA A 603 -11.51 5.40 -8.63
N VAL A 604 -10.71 5.33 -7.55
CA VAL A 604 -10.56 4.10 -6.78
C VAL A 604 -11.91 3.64 -6.21
N VAL A 605 -12.69 4.54 -5.61
CA VAL A 605 -14.03 4.22 -5.09
C VAL A 605 -14.97 3.76 -6.20
N ALA A 606 -14.99 4.47 -7.33
CA ALA A 606 -15.85 4.14 -8.47
C ALA A 606 -15.53 2.76 -9.05
N VAL A 607 -14.25 2.43 -9.22
CA VAL A 607 -13.83 1.15 -9.78
C VAL A 607 -13.98 0.01 -8.79
N PHE A 608 -13.46 0.17 -7.58
CA PHE A 608 -13.33 -0.95 -6.65
C PHE A 608 -14.53 -1.14 -5.71
N GLN A 609 -15.22 -0.06 -5.34
CA GLN A 609 -16.39 -0.15 -4.46
C GLN A 609 -17.71 -0.16 -5.24
N PHE A 610 -17.87 0.69 -6.29
CA PHE A 610 -19.08 0.67 -7.11
C PHE A 610 -19.03 -0.38 -8.24
N GLY A 611 -17.83 -0.90 -8.54
CA GLY A 611 -17.65 -1.92 -9.56
C GLY A 611 -17.64 -1.39 -10.99
N TRP A 612 -17.39 -0.09 -11.21
CA TRP A 612 -17.26 0.45 -12.56
C TRP A 612 -16.04 -0.15 -13.23
N PHE A 613 -16.22 -0.66 -14.46
CA PHE A 613 -15.13 -1.28 -15.23
C PHE A 613 -14.47 -2.52 -14.59
N ASN A 614 -15.18 -3.28 -13.75
CA ASN A 614 -14.68 -4.50 -13.09
C ASN A 614 -13.91 -5.43 -14.03
N GLY A 615 -14.40 -5.62 -15.26
CA GLY A 615 -13.75 -6.47 -16.26
C GLY A 615 -12.37 -5.99 -16.71
N LEU A 616 -12.11 -4.68 -16.71
CA LEU A 616 -10.83 -4.12 -17.12
C LEU A 616 -9.75 -4.32 -16.03
N VAL A 617 -10.16 -4.28 -14.76
CA VAL A 617 -9.24 -4.45 -13.62
C VAL A 617 -9.18 -5.90 -13.13
N GLY A 618 -9.93 -6.81 -13.78
CA GLY A 618 -9.97 -8.24 -13.42
C GLY A 618 -10.58 -8.51 -12.05
N LEU A 619 -11.56 -7.70 -11.63
CA LEU A 619 -12.31 -7.90 -10.37
C LEU A 619 -13.57 -8.73 -10.62
N GLU A 620 -13.83 -9.67 -9.72
CA GLU A 620 -15.04 -10.50 -9.77
C GLU A 620 -16.25 -9.79 -9.19
N LYS A 621 -16.05 -9.14 -8.08
CA LYS A 621 -17.06 -8.40 -7.32
C LYS A 621 -16.46 -7.12 -6.76
N PRO A 622 -17.27 -6.07 -6.59
CA PRO A 622 -16.86 -4.88 -5.87
C PRO A 622 -16.48 -5.21 -4.42
N PHE A 623 -15.53 -4.48 -3.89
CA PHE A 623 -15.19 -4.54 -2.47
C PHE A 623 -16.24 -3.78 -1.65
N THR A 624 -16.50 -4.25 -0.45
CA THR A 624 -17.42 -3.58 0.49
C THR A 624 -16.82 -2.31 1.08
N ALA A 625 -15.49 -2.26 1.19
CA ALA A 625 -14.75 -1.13 1.72
C ALA A 625 -13.41 -0.98 0.99
N ILE A 626 -12.81 0.21 1.05
CA ILE A 626 -11.47 0.50 0.57
C ILE A 626 -10.52 0.52 1.78
N PRO A 627 -9.41 -0.24 1.77
CA PRO A 627 -8.41 -0.16 2.84
C PRO A 627 -7.90 1.27 3.00
N LEU A 628 -7.87 1.79 4.25
CA LEU A 628 -7.60 3.20 4.52
C LEU A 628 -6.17 3.64 4.13
N GLU A 629 -5.23 2.71 4.10
CA GLU A 629 -3.87 2.95 3.61
C GLU A 629 -3.83 3.35 2.13
N VAL A 630 -4.76 2.88 1.29
CA VAL A 630 -4.79 3.21 -0.14
C VAL A 630 -5.03 4.70 -0.39
N PRO A 631 -6.14 5.32 0.08
CA PRO A 631 -6.34 6.76 -0.10
C PRO A 631 -5.24 7.59 0.56
N MET A 632 -4.68 7.17 1.68
CA MET A 632 -3.58 7.85 2.34
C MET A 632 -2.30 7.81 1.49
N MET A 633 -1.93 6.65 0.94
CA MET A 633 -0.77 6.52 0.07
C MET A 633 -0.97 7.26 -1.25
N VAL A 634 -2.16 7.16 -1.88
CA VAL A 634 -2.50 7.92 -3.09
C VAL A 634 -2.37 9.42 -2.83
N PHE A 635 -2.86 9.92 -1.68
CA PHE A 635 -2.67 11.31 -1.29
C PHE A 635 -1.19 11.69 -1.20
N CYS A 636 -0.40 11.00 -0.40
CA CYS A 636 0.99 11.37 -0.16
C CYS A 636 1.86 11.28 -1.43
N LEU A 637 1.70 10.21 -2.20
CA LEU A 637 2.47 10.00 -3.43
C LEU A 637 2.05 10.99 -4.52
N SER A 638 0.75 11.06 -4.80
CA SER A 638 0.24 11.93 -5.86
C SER A 638 0.46 13.40 -5.54
N PHE A 639 0.26 13.81 -4.27
CA PHE A 639 0.48 15.17 -3.82
C PHE A 639 1.95 15.59 -4.00
N GLY A 640 2.89 14.71 -3.63
CA GLY A 640 4.32 14.95 -3.87
C GLY A 640 4.65 15.06 -5.35
N LEU A 641 4.27 14.04 -6.13
CA LEU A 641 4.58 13.94 -7.57
C LEU A 641 3.92 15.04 -8.41
N SER A 642 2.74 15.47 -8.04
CA SER A 642 2.03 16.53 -8.75
C SER A 642 2.70 17.89 -8.59
N MET A 643 3.31 18.18 -7.44
CA MET A 643 3.97 19.47 -7.22
C MET A 643 5.16 19.76 -8.14
N ASP A 644 5.82 18.73 -8.63
CA ASP A 644 6.99 18.85 -9.49
C ASP A 644 6.72 19.68 -10.73
N TYR A 645 5.69 19.32 -11.44
CA TYR A 645 5.36 19.97 -12.68
C TYR A 645 4.68 21.34 -12.47
N GLU A 646 4.00 21.52 -11.34
CA GLU A 646 3.45 22.82 -11.01
C GLU A 646 4.59 23.84 -10.76
N LEU A 647 5.60 23.44 -10.02
CA LEU A 647 6.83 24.22 -9.85
C LEU A 647 7.46 24.57 -11.19
N PHE A 648 7.54 23.60 -12.09
CA PHE A 648 8.13 23.80 -13.41
C PHE A 648 7.35 24.82 -14.24
N LEU A 649 6.03 24.72 -14.28
CA LEU A 649 5.15 25.67 -14.96
C LEU A 649 5.27 27.07 -14.33
N LEU A 650 5.20 27.17 -13.01
CA LEU A 650 5.25 28.45 -12.29
C LEU A 650 6.61 29.14 -12.42
N PHE A 651 7.73 28.41 -12.34
CA PHE A 651 9.06 29.01 -12.59
C PHE A 651 9.18 29.53 -14.02
N ARG A 652 8.62 28.84 -15.01
CA ARG A 652 8.64 29.31 -16.39
C ARG A 652 7.79 30.56 -16.57
N ILE A 653 6.57 30.59 -16.03
CA ILE A 653 5.69 31.77 -16.06
C ILE A 653 6.37 32.94 -15.33
N GLN A 654 6.99 32.70 -14.16
CA GLN A 654 7.74 33.74 -13.42
C GLN A 654 8.86 34.34 -14.26
N ARG A 655 9.61 33.52 -14.98
CA ARG A 655 10.69 33.97 -15.86
C ARG A 655 10.17 34.81 -17.03
N GLU A 656 9.04 34.42 -17.64
CA GLU A 656 8.42 35.22 -18.70
C GLU A 656 7.85 36.53 -18.13
N TYR A 657 7.18 36.51 -16.98
CA TYR A 657 6.67 37.68 -16.28
C TYR A 657 7.77 38.67 -15.92
N SER A 658 9.00 38.21 -15.62
CA SER A 658 10.14 39.07 -15.30
C SER A 658 10.65 39.89 -16.48
N LYS A 659 10.21 39.60 -17.73
CA LYS A 659 10.65 40.35 -18.93
C LYS A 659 9.86 41.63 -19.15
N ASP A 660 8.53 41.59 -18.99
CA ASP A 660 7.63 42.69 -19.34
C ASP A 660 6.51 42.98 -18.33
N ALA A 661 6.47 42.22 -17.24
CA ALA A 661 5.47 42.32 -16.17
C ALA A 661 3.99 42.15 -16.65
N ASP A 662 3.79 41.55 -17.82
CA ASP A 662 2.46 41.16 -18.34
C ASP A 662 2.13 39.74 -17.90
N ASN A 663 1.14 39.60 -17.01
CA ASN A 663 0.77 38.32 -16.41
C ASN A 663 0.12 37.37 -17.45
N ASP A 664 -0.74 37.91 -18.32
CA ASP A 664 -1.51 37.09 -19.24
C ASP A 664 -0.62 36.57 -20.37
N ARG A 665 0.21 37.43 -20.93
CA ARG A 665 1.23 37.04 -21.90
C ARG A 665 2.23 36.06 -21.33
N ALA A 666 2.71 36.28 -20.10
CA ALA A 666 3.64 35.39 -19.41
C ALA A 666 3.01 34.01 -19.18
N THR A 667 1.70 33.96 -18.85
CA THR A 667 0.96 32.71 -18.64
C THR A 667 0.84 31.92 -19.94
N VAL A 668 0.46 32.57 -21.06
CA VAL A 668 0.36 31.89 -22.37
C VAL A 668 1.73 31.41 -22.85
N ALA A 669 2.76 32.25 -22.77
CA ALA A 669 4.11 31.90 -23.20
C ALA A 669 4.72 30.78 -22.33
N GLY A 670 4.51 30.86 -21.03
CA GLY A 670 4.95 29.82 -20.09
C GLY A 670 4.25 28.48 -20.34
N LEU A 671 2.91 28.49 -20.52
CA LEU A 671 2.14 27.30 -20.86
C LEU A 671 2.61 26.67 -22.17
N ALA A 672 2.69 27.45 -23.25
CA ALA A 672 3.08 26.95 -24.55
C ALA A 672 4.47 26.32 -24.58
N ALA A 673 5.40 26.85 -23.77
CA ALA A 673 6.75 26.33 -23.68
C ALA A 673 6.85 25.01 -22.91
N VAL A 674 5.98 24.81 -21.89
CA VAL A 674 6.12 23.69 -20.92
C VAL A 674 5.08 22.59 -21.15
N ALA A 675 3.91 22.91 -21.65
CA ALA A 675 2.82 21.97 -21.79
C ALA A 675 3.16 20.67 -22.56
N PRO A 676 3.90 20.70 -23.68
CA PRO A 676 4.28 19.47 -24.38
C PRO A 676 5.11 18.53 -23.52
N VAL A 677 6.00 19.08 -22.69
CA VAL A 677 6.89 18.30 -21.81
C VAL A 677 6.08 17.70 -20.66
N ILE A 678 5.24 18.52 -20.01
CA ILE A 678 4.40 18.09 -18.87
C ILE A 678 3.42 17.00 -19.33
N THR A 679 2.76 17.18 -20.47
CA THR A 679 1.79 16.20 -20.98
C THR A 679 2.48 14.88 -21.35
N GLY A 680 3.65 14.95 -21.97
CA GLY A 680 4.45 13.77 -22.28
C GLY A 680 4.90 13.01 -21.03
N ALA A 681 5.41 13.73 -20.04
CA ALA A 681 5.85 13.17 -18.77
C ALA A 681 4.68 12.60 -17.96
N GLY A 682 3.55 13.33 -17.88
CA GLY A 682 2.34 12.84 -17.23
C GLY A 682 1.79 11.56 -17.87
N LEU A 683 1.85 11.43 -19.20
CA LEU A 683 1.47 10.20 -19.90
C LEU A 683 2.40 9.04 -19.55
N ILE A 684 3.72 9.27 -19.46
CA ILE A 684 4.69 8.24 -19.09
C ILE A 684 4.41 7.77 -17.66
N MET A 685 4.21 8.70 -16.72
CA MET A 685 3.87 8.34 -15.33
C MET A 685 2.54 7.60 -15.24
N ALA A 686 1.52 8.04 -15.98
CA ALA A 686 0.24 7.35 -16.02
C ALA A 686 0.38 5.91 -16.53
N VAL A 687 1.26 5.66 -17.50
CA VAL A 687 1.55 4.30 -17.98
C VAL A 687 2.30 3.48 -16.94
N VAL A 688 3.30 4.05 -16.27
CA VAL A 688 4.06 3.36 -15.22
C VAL A 688 3.13 2.97 -14.06
N PHE A 689 2.30 3.89 -13.57
CA PHE A 689 1.33 3.57 -12.50
C PHE A 689 0.20 2.67 -13.01
N GLY A 690 -0.26 2.88 -14.24
CA GLY A 690 -1.28 2.05 -14.88
C GLY A 690 -0.87 0.59 -15.04
N ALA A 691 0.42 0.29 -15.17
CA ALA A 691 0.90 -1.09 -15.24
C ALA A 691 0.59 -1.89 -13.95
N PHE A 692 0.51 -1.21 -12.80
CA PHE A 692 0.14 -1.85 -11.53
C PHE A 692 -1.34 -2.24 -11.43
N ILE A 693 -2.19 -1.75 -12.34
CA ILE A 693 -3.58 -2.24 -12.49
C ILE A 693 -3.60 -3.73 -12.84
N GLY A 694 -2.56 -4.21 -13.54
CA GLY A 694 -2.37 -5.63 -13.86
C GLY A 694 -1.77 -6.47 -12.75
N ALA A 695 -1.42 -5.90 -11.58
CA ALA A 695 -0.88 -6.64 -10.45
C ALA A 695 -1.90 -7.66 -9.90
N ASP A 696 -1.43 -8.70 -9.23
CA ASP A 696 -2.32 -9.71 -8.65
C ASP A 696 -2.95 -9.23 -7.32
N LEU A 697 -2.27 -8.32 -6.59
CA LEU A 697 -2.74 -7.79 -5.31
C LEU A 697 -3.67 -6.58 -5.48
N PRO A 698 -4.85 -6.58 -4.85
CA PRO A 698 -5.82 -5.49 -4.95
C PRO A 698 -5.30 -4.13 -4.51
N VAL A 699 -4.50 -4.05 -3.45
CA VAL A 699 -3.91 -2.77 -2.98
C VAL A 699 -3.06 -2.13 -4.07
N LEU A 700 -2.21 -2.91 -4.75
CA LEU A 700 -1.38 -2.42 -5.85
C LEU A 700 -2.23 -1.97 -7.04
N LYS A 701 -3.32 -2.71 -7.36
CA LYS A 701 -4.30 -2.29 -8.39
C LYS A 701 -4.97 -0.96 -8.02
N MET A 702 -5.43 -0.82 -6.78
CA MET A 702 -6.05 0.41 -6.28
C MET A 702 -5.10 1.59 -6.34
N MET A 703 -3.85 1.40 -5.92
CA MET A 703 -2.79 2.41 -6.06
C MET A 703 -2.54 2.75 -7.52
N GLY A 704 -2.45 1.74 -8.39
CA GLY A 704 -2.28 1.93 -9.83
C GLY A 704 -3.37 2.80 -10.44
N VAL A 705 -4.64 2.51 -10.16
CA VAL A 705 -5.78 3.31 -10.64
C VAL A 705 -5.75 4.73 -10.05
N GLY A 706 -5.60 4.85 -8.73
CA GLY A 706 -5.62 6.14 -8.04
C GLY A 706 -4.52 7.08 -8.51
N LEU A 707 -3.28 6.60 -8.60
CA LEU A 707 -2.14 7.39 -9.06
C LEU A 707 -2.23 7.70 -10.56
N CYS A 708 -2.63 6.73 -11.40
CA CYS A 708 -2.79 6.92 -12.83
C CYS A 708 -3.82 8.03 -13.12
N VAL A 709 -5.01 7.94 -12.53
CA VAL A 709 -6.08 8.94 -12.74
C VAL A 709 -5.67 10.31 -12.15
N SER A 710 -5.09 10.34 -10.95
CA SER A 710 -4.64 11.59 -10.34
C SER A 710 -3.62 12.31 -11.22
N VAL A 711 -2.60 11.59 -11.72
CA VAL A 711 -1.57 12.16 -12.60
C VAL A 711 -2.14 12.60 -13.93
N LEU A 712 -3.06 11.82 -14.55
CA LEU A 712 -3.70 12.21 -15.79
C LEU A 712 -4.54 13.49 -15.63
N VAL A 713 -5.37 13.56 -14.59
CA VAL A 713 -6.19 14.74 -14.29
C VAL A 713 -5.30 15.95 -14.04
N ASP A 714 -4.23 15.78 -13.29
CA ASP A 714 -3.29 16.83 -12.97
C ASP A 714 -2.56 17.34 -14.24
N ALA A 715 -1.91 16.46 -15.00
CA ALA A 715 -1.13 16.84 -16.16
C ALA A 715 -1.97 17.43 -17.33
N THR A 716 -3.24 17.03 -17.45
CA THR A 716 -4.11 17.45 -18.57
C THR A 716 -5.07 18.57 -18.19
N ILE A 717 -5.84 18.38 -17.12
CA ILE A 717 -6.93 19.31 -16.76
C ILE A 717 -6.43 20.41 -15.82
N ILE A 718 -5.80 20.02 -14.72
CA ILE A 718 -5.38 21.00 -13.71
C ILE A 718 -4.33 21.95 -14.30
N ARG A 719 -3.27 21.43 -14.91
CA ARG A 719 -2.16 22.25 -15.40
C ARG A 719 -2.37 22.91 -16.72
N ALA A 720 -3.08 22.24 -17.63
CA ALA A 720 -3.32 22.80 -18.94
C ALA A 720 -4.47 23.83 -18.96
N LEU A 721 -5.43 23.72 -18.03
CA LEU A 721 -6.64 24.54 -18.01
C LEU A 721 -6.81 25.32 -16.71
N VAL A 722 -6.89 24.64 -15.54
CA VAL A 722 -7.27 25.25 -14.26
C VAL A 722 -6.19 26.23 -13.77
N VAL A 723 -4.94 25.79 -13.71
CA VAL A 723 -3.83 26.61 -13.19
C VAL A 723 -3.64 27.89 -14.03
N PRO A 724 -3.52 27.83 -15.38
CA PRO A 724 -3.41 29.03 -16.20
C PRO A 724 -4.61 29.95 -16.07
N ALA A 725 -5.83 29.43 -16.02
CA ALA A 725 -7.04 30.23 -15.89
C ALA A 725 -7.07 30.96 -14.53
N ILE A 726 -6.72 30.29 -13.42
CA ILE A 726 -6.57 30.95 -12.11
C ILE A 726 -5.44 31.97 -12.12
N MET A 727 -4.32 31.73 -12.83
CA MET A 727 -3.22 32.70 -12.99
C MET A 727 -3.72 33.99 -13.66
N VAL A 728 -4.53 33.88 -14.71
CA VAL A 728 -5.14 35.04 -15.40
C VAL A 728 -6.10 35.79 -14.47
N LEU A 729 -7.00 35.05 -13.76
CA LEU A 729 -7.97 35.66 -12.83
C LEU A 729 -7.30 36.39 -11.68
N ALA A 730 -6.22 35.86 -11.14
CA ALA A 730 -5.49 36.42 -10.02
C ALA A 730 -4.54 37.57 -10.42
N GLY A 731 -4.11 37.63 -11.68
CA GLY A 731 -3.28 38.70 -12.24
C GLY A 731 -2.06 38.99 -11.37
N ARG A 732 -1.88 40.27 -11.01
CA ARG A 732 -0.72 40.72 -10.20
C ARG A 732 -0.64 40.15 -8.77
N TRP A 733 -1.76 39.65 -8.24
CA TRP A 733 -1.78 39.04 -6.90
C TRP A 733 -1.00 37.74 -6.82
N ASN A 734 -0.77 37.07 -7.95
CA ASN A 734 0.10 35.89 -7.99
C ASN A 734 1.51 36.16 -7.47
N TRP A 735 1.99 37.40 -7.58
CA TRP A 735 3.38 37.79 -7.30
C TRP A 735 3.55 38.56 -5.98
N TYR A 736 2.48 38.74 -5.17
CA TYR A 736 2.54 39.45 -3.90
C TYR A 736 2.94 38.53 -2.74
N PRO A 737 3.84 38.93 -1.82
CA PRO A 737 4.59 40.18 -1.65
C PRO A 737 5.97 40.24 -2.38
N GLY A 738 6.23 39.33 -3.31
CA GLY A 738 7.51 39.18 -3.99
C GLY A 738 8.11 40.49 -4.53
N ARG A 739 9.41 40.49 -4.81
CA ARG A 739 10.11 41.66 -5.33
C ARG A 739 9.37 42.25 -6.52
N ARG A 740 9.07 43.57 -6.48
CA ARG A 740 8.76 44.31 -7.68
C ARG A 740 9.94 44.10 -8.65
N VAL A 741 9.66 43.36 -9.73
CA VAL A 741 10.68 43.21 -10.81
C VAL A 741 10.90 44.63 -11.34
N ALA A 742 12.08 45.19 -11.09
CA ALA A 742 12.47 46.42 -11.78
C ALA A 742 12.47 46.10 -13.29
N PRO A 743 11.83 46.91 -14.12
CA PRO A 743 11.92 46.69 -15.57
C PRO A 743 13.38 46.60 -15.96
N SER A 744 13.71 45.57 -16.75
CA SER A 744 15.06 45.44 -17.32
C SER A 744 15.44 46.77 -17.98
N PRO A 745 16.66 47.32 -17.76
CA PRO A 745 17.09 48.52 -18.46
C PRO A 745 16.93 48.26 -19.97
N ALA A 746 16.28 49.19 -20.66
CA ALA A 746 16.09 49.12 -22.09
C ALA A 746 17.44 48.82 -22.78
N PRO A 747 17.48 48.01 -23.84
CA PRO A 747 18.71 47.75 -24.57
C PRO A 747 19.33 49.09 -24.98
N ILE A 748 20.58 49.30 -24.56
CA ILE A 748 21.36 50.46 -24.98
C ILE A 748 21.39 50.40 -26.49
N ALA A 749 20.84 51.42 -27.15
CA ALA A 749 20.90 51.54 -28.59
C ALA A 749 22.37 51.53 -29.02
N PRO A 750 22.75 50.82 -30.07
CA PRO A 750 24.11 50.85 -30.56
C PRO A 750 24.42 52.28 -31.02
N ILE A 751 25.52 52.83 -30.50
CA ILE A 751 26.12 54.11 -30.95
C ILE A 751 26.72 53.92 -32.33
#